data_55e77d057554bce9a4478f442ea406f3
#
_entry.id   55e77d057554bce9a4478f442ea406f3
#
_cell.length_a   1.000
_cell.length_b   1.000
_cell.length_c   1.000
_cell.angle_alpha   90.00
_cell.angle_beta   90.00
_cell.angle_gamma   90.00
#
_symmetry.space_group_name_H-M   'P 1'
#
loop_
_entity.id
_entity.type
_entity.pdbx_description
1 polymer ?
#
loop_
_entity_poly.entity_id
_entity_poly.type
_entity_poly.pdbx_seq_one_letter_code
_entity_poly.pdbx_strand_id
1 'polypeptide(L)'
;MRRVNEEVNIYTGVNPTAGGYGYTLDATGVDVVIVDSGIQADHPEFQDADGVSRVQQIDWFTASGVAGTMPTSHYTDYHGHGTHVAGTAVGKTYGWAKNAKIYAVKLAGLQGSADPNGGISAAAMADVIIGWHNAKGVDATTGYKRPTVVNHSWGYLRGYNTVTNLTYRGVVKTGTDIDTAAKRNAFGLYPASGASIGATYATNLRLSSIDADVQLMIDAGIHVCIAAGNRSHKIDISTGDDFSNFIAANTGSVEYQKGSSPSDDEAHIVGNIDSSEHSGGLEQKALSSETGPGVSIYAPGTDIMSAMSTTNAFGANTTNNPYPADAAFLITNIGGTSMASPQVSGVLALWLQLNPGATPAQAKAFIESTAKTVTLYDTASTVDYTNRRSLLGSNKRYLFNKFNSNVQMKLGTAGAYSAAAVPAATYALSTSNASVNEGGQFTVTLTTTNITDGTIIPYTITGVTSADLSSASLTGNFTIISGSATVTFTVAADATTEGTETFLLSLNSLSYTQSVTINDTSLTPAASPTYAVAPASASVNEGSALAFSVTTTNVTDATTLYWTVTSAGDFSTTSGSFAISSNAGTFSVTPTADETTEGAETFTAQIRTVSTSGSVVATSSAVTIGDTSLTPSFDARTVTVASGTNPYGTGNKYYIGEVAGVSPTLLLTEGTTYRFDQSDSSNATHQLLFSTTANGTWGGGAEYTTGVTKVGTAGSAGAYTEIAVAASAPGLHYYCINHSGMGG
;
A
#
# COMPACT_ATOMS: atom_id res chain seq x y z
N MET A 1 -25.20 14.16 11.63
CA MET A 1 -24.99 13.36 12.84
C MET A 1 -26.23 12.57 13.25
N ARG A 2 -27.39 13.16 13.45
CA ARG A 2 -28.60 12.43 13.89
C ARG A 2 -28.88 11.19 13.05
N ARG A 3 -28.82 11.29 11.71
CA ARG A 3 -29.10 10.17 10.81
C ARG A 3 -28.13 8.98 11.01
N VAL A 4 -26.86 9.23 11.26
CA VAL A 4 -25.84 8.19 11.48
C VAL A 4 -26.02 7.46 12.81
N ASN A 5 -26.75 8.04 13.75
CA ASN A 5 -27.12 7.43 15.03
C ASN A 5 -28.41 6.60 14.98
N GLU A 6 -29.13 6.62 13.88
CA GLU A 6 -30.40 5.93 13.74
C GLU A 6 -30.27 4.72 12.78
N GLU A 7 -30.95 3.64 13.09
CA GLU A 7 -30.92 2.43 12.27
C GLU A 7 -31.74 2.55 10.99
N VAL A 8 -32.72 3.44 10.99
CA VAL A 8 -33.64 3.67 9.89
C VAL A 8 -33.60 5.11 9.41
N ASN A 9 -34.09 5.38 8.20
CA ASN A 9 -34.18 6.72 7.68
C ASN A 9 -35.22 7.54 8.49
N ILE A 10 -34.74 8.58 9.17
CA ILE A 10 -35.57 9.48 10.01
C ILE A 10 -36.32 10.54 9.20
N TYR A 11 -36.04 10.68 7.91
CA TYR A 11 -36.64 11.71 7.04
C TYR A 11 -37.87 11.21 6.27
N THR A 12 -38.24 9.92 6.42
CA THR A 12 -39.42 9.37 5.75
C THR A 12 -40.70 9.93 6.37
N GLY A 13 -41.30 10.88 5.70
CA GLY A 13 -42.68 11.36 5.93
C GLY A 13 -42.86 12.52 6.91
N VAL A 14 -41.90 12.91 7.69
CA VAL A 14 -42.01 14.11 8.57
C VAL A 14 -40.63 14.76 8.68
N ASN A 15 -40.60 16.06 8.48
CA ASN A 15 -39.41 16.84 8.80
C ASN A 15 -39.01 16.55 10.27
N PRO A 16 -37.84 15.98 10.58
CA PRO A 16 -37.54 15.66 11.96
C PRO A 16 -37.50 16.96 12.76
N THR A 17 -38.43 17.07 13.71
CA THR A 17 -38.44 18.17 14.67
C THR A 17 -37.08 18.23 15.37
N ALA A 18 -36.60 19.43 15.61
CA ALA A 18 -35.34 19.73 16.24
C ALA A 18 -35.01 18.76 17.39
N GLY A 19 -33.93 18.02 17.28
CA GLY A 19 -33.46 17.09 18.28
C GLY A 19 -31.95 16.92 18.14
N GLY A 20 -31.21 16.99 19.24
CA GLY A 20 -29.80 16.68 19.30
C GLY A 20 -29.54 15.20 19.02
N TYR A 21 -28.29 14.83 18.97
CA TYR A 21 -27.86 13.42 19.01
C TYR A 21 -27.12 13.17 20.32
N GLY A 22 -27.31 11.97 20.87
CA GLY A 22 -26.54 11.54 22.04
C GLY A 22 -25.15 11.05 21.65
N TYR A 23 -24.17 11.29 22.48
CA TYR A 23 -22.85 10.72 22.35
C TYR A 23 -22.29 10.32 23.73
N THR A 24 -21.57 9.21 23.77
CA THR A 24 -20.87 8.73 24.98
C THR A 24 -19.36 8.86 24.83
N LEU A 25 -18.87 8.95 23.59
CA LEU A 25 -17.47 9.09 23.24
C LEU A 25 -17.27 10.42 22.53
N ASP A 26 -16.12 11.01 22.72
CA ASP A 26 -15.74 12.33 22.19
C ASP A 26 -14.39 12.33 21.47
N ALA A 27 -13.79 11.14 21.31
CA ALA A 27 -12.47 10.91 20.74
C ALA A 27 -11.31 11.50 21.56
N THR A 28 -11.47 11.62 22.88
CA THR A 28 -10.32 11.90 23.76
C THR A 28 -9.21 10.87 23.50
N GLY A 29 -7.98 11.33 23.39
CA GLY A 29 -6.83 10.46 23.12
C GLY A 29 -6.56 10.15 21.64
N VAL A 30 -7.34 10.71 20.71
CA VAL A 30 -7.17 10.52 19.27
C VAL A 30 -6.71 11.81 18.59
N ASP A 31 -5.90 11.67 17.55
CA ASP A 31 -5.43 12.75 16.69
C ASP A 31 -6.13 12.67 15.34
N VAL A 32 -6.76 13.75 14.89
CA VAL A 32 -7.41 13.85 13.60
C VAL A 32 -6.68 14.85 12.72
N VAL A 33 -6.17 14.39 11.61
CA VAL A 33 -5.45 15.19 10.61
C VAL A 33 -6.38 15.49 9.43
N ILE A 34 -6.58 16.75 9.16
CA ILE A 34 -7.34 17.23 8.00
C ILE A 34 -6.36 17.68 6.93
N VAL A 35 -6.28 16.90 5.85
CA VAL A 35 -5.46 17.22 4.68
C VAL A 35 -6.34 17.94 3.68
N ASP A 36 -6.29 19.28 3.68
CA ASP A 36 -7.24 20.11 2.93
C ASP A 36 -6.68 21.54 2.71
N SER A 37 -7.54 22.54 2.58
CA SER A 37 -7.21 23.94 2.34
C SER A 37 -6.69 24.71 3.56
N GLY A 38 -6.59 24.08 4.70
CA GLY A 38 -6.27 24.69 5.99
C GLY A 38 -7.43 24.60 6.98
N ILE A 39 -7.28 25.19 8.16
CA ILE A 39 -8.32 25.29 9.18
C ILE A 39 -8.26 26.67 9.83
N GLN A 40 -9.38 27.34 9.97
CA GLN A 40 -9.47 28.55 10.80
C GLN A 40 -9.41 28.14 12.26
N ALA A 41 -8.21 28.14 12.86
CA ALA A 41 -7.92 27.54 14.15
C ALA A 41 -8.57 28.26 15.35
N ASP A 42 -8.91 29.53 15.22
CA ASP A 42 -9.59 30.35 16.23
C ASP A 42 -11.12 30.21 16.21
N HIS A 43 -11.68 29.49 15.24
CA HIS A 43 -13.13 29.28 15.16
C HIS A 43 -13.64 28.56 16.42
N PRO A 44 -14.73 29.03 17.06
CA PRO A 44 -15.22 28.47 18.32
C PRO A 44 -15.58 26.98 18.28
N GLU A 45 -15.88 26.41 17.11
CA GLU A 45 -16.09 24.98 16.93
C GLU A 45 -14.86 24.12 17.30
N PHE A 46 -13.68 24.70 17.27
CA PHE A 46 -12.43 24.01 17.55
C PHE A 46 -11.84 24.32 18.93
N GLN A 47 -12.55 25.05 19.75
CA GLN A 47 -12.16 25.33 21.12
C GLN A 47 -12.60 24.22 22.08
N ASP A 48 -11.77 23.97 23.08
CA ASP A 48 -12.11 23.14 24.24
C ASP A 48 -13.05 23.86 25.21
N ALA A 49 -13.26 23.27 26.41
CA ALA A 49 -14.14 23.83 27.46
C ALA A 49 -13.60 25.16 28.03
N ASP A 50 -12.28 25.36 27.96
CA ASP A 50 -11.61 26.56 28.49
C ASP A 50 -11.46 27.66 27.41
N GLY A 51 -12.01 27.43 26.22
CA GLY A 51 -11.93 28.35 25.08
C GLY A 51 -10.59 28.31 24.32
N VAL A 52 -9.74 27.33 24.63
CA VAL A 52 -8.46 27.15 23.94
C VAL A 52 -8.64 26.32 22.67
N SER A 53 -7.99 26.74 21.59
CA SER A 53 -8.05 25.99 20.33
C SER A 53 -7.44 24.60 20.47
N ARG A 54 -8.18 23.57 20.02
CA ARG A 54 -7.70 22.18 19.89
C ARG A 54 -6.87 21.96 18.64
N VAL A 55 -6.81 22.96 17.73
CA VAL A 55 -5.99 22.87 16.51
C VAL A 55 -4.53 23.01 16.89
N GLN A 56 -3.76 21.98 16.61
CA GLN A 56 -2.32 21.96 16.88
C GLN A 56 -1.60 22.58 15.68
N GLN A 57 -0.86 23.65 15.96
CA GLN A 57 -0.05 24.34 14.97
C GLN A 57 1.41 23.92 15.17
N ILE A 58 1.84 22.93 14.40
CA ILE A 58 3.21 22.40 14.46
C ILE A 58 3.91 22.64 13.12
N ASP A 59 5.23 22.78 13.16
CA ASP A 59 6.05 22.64 11.97
C ASP A 59 6.16 21.15 11.62
N TRP A 60 5.43 20.71 10.62
CA TRP A 60 5.38 19.32 10.19
C TRP A 60 6.74 18.77 9.76
N PHE A 61 7.56 19.59 9.08
CA PHE A 61 8.90 19.17 8.64
C PHE A 61 9.83 18.98 9.84
N THR A 62 9.87 19.94 10.76
CA THR A 62 10.65 19.78 12.01
C THR A 62 10.15 18.63 12.86
N ALA A 63 8.84 18.50 13.03
CA ALA A 63 8.25 17.45 13.86
C ALA A 63 8.43 16.03 13.29
N SER A 64 8.50 15.88 11.98
CA SER A 64 8.71 14.60 11.30
C SER A 64 10.18 14.26 11.05
N GLY A 65 11.08 15.26 11.08
CA GLY A 65 12.45 15.10 10.63
C GLY A 65 12.63 14.99 9.10
N VAL A 66 11.56 15.20 8.33
CA VAL A 66 11.61 15.23 6.86
C VAL A 66 12.18 16.58 6.41
N ALA A 67 13.06 16.56 5.41
CA ALA A 67 13.63 17.79 4.86
C ALA A 67 12.56 18.65 4.17
N GLY A 68 12.49 19.92 4.51
CA GLY A 68 11.56 20.88 3.93
C GLY A 68 11.39 22.10 4.79
N THR A 69 10.51 23.00 4.37
CA THR A 69 10.19 24.24 5.09
C THR A 69 8.69 24.46 5.11
N MET A 70 8.15 24.75 6.30
CA MET A 70 6.73 25.06 6.46
C MET A 70 6.36 26.36 5.74
N PRO A 71 5.30 26.37 4.93
CA PRO A 71 4.71 27.60 4.42
C PRO A 71 4.24 28.51 5.56
N THR A 72 4.44 29.82 5.44
CA THR A 72 4.11 30.79 6.51
C THR A 72 2.65 30.89 6.85
N SER A 73 1.75 30.52 5.93
CA SER A 73 0.29 30.51 6.13
C SER A 73 -0.30 29.11 6.22
N HIS A 74 0.50 28.13 6.65
CA HIS A 74 0.14 26.72 6.60
C HIS A 74 -1.21 26.38 7.23
N TYR A 75 -1.56 27.01 8.35
CA TYR A 75 -2.82 26.74 9.05
C TYR A 75 -3.96 27.69 8.66
N THR A 76 -3.69 28.75 7.92
CA THR A 76 -4.74 29.68 7.55
C THR A 76 -5.55 29.14 6.38
N ASP A 77 -6.87 29.03 6.57
CA ASP A 77 -7.78 28.57 5.53
C ASP A 77 -8.31 29.74 4.72
N TYR A 78 -7.73 29.99 3.56
CA TYR A 78 -8.17 31.03 2.61
C TYR A 78 -9.31 30.57 1.69
N HIS A 79 -9.70 29.29 1.75
CA HIS A 79 -10.70 28.71 0.88
C HIS A 79 -12.03 28.44 1.62
N GLY A 80 -11.95 27.96 2.85
CA GLY A 80 -13.07 27.63 3.70
C GLY A 80 -13.47 26.16 3.70
N HIS A 81 -13.06 25.40 2.68
CA HIS A 81 -13.42 23.99 2.56
C HIS A 81 -12.84 23.14 3.71
N GLY A 82 -11.56 23.30 4.02
CA GLY A 82 -10.91 22.56 5.09
C GLY A 82 -11.46 22.86 6.48
N THR A 83 -11.83 24.11 6.75
CA THR A 83 -12.53 24.49 7.99
C THR A 83 -13.88 23.79 8.11
N HIS A 84 -14.63 23.66 7.00
CA HIS A 84 -15.92 22.96 7.00
C HIS A 84 -15.74 21.46 7.21
N VAL A 85 -14.78 20.85 6.53
CA VAL A 85 -14.39 19.44 6.70
C VAL A 85 -13.98 19.14 8.14
N ALA A 86 -13.12 19.99 8.73
CA ALA A 86 -12.72 19.88 10.13
C ALA A 86 -13.92 19.99 11.07
N GLY A 87 -14.80 20.98 10.89
CA GLY A 87 -15.99 21.14 11.69
C GLY A 87 -16.91 19.93 11.65
N THR A 88 -17.02 19.27 10.49
CA THR A 88 -17.82 18.05 10.32
C THR A 88 -17.22 16.85 11.05
N ALA A 89 -15.89 16.69 11.05
CA ALA A 89 -15.22 15.59 11.77
C ALA A 89 -15.13 15.84 13.27
N VAL A 90 -14.67 17.04 13.67
CA VAL A 90 -14.15 17.31 15.03
C VAL A 90 -14.75 18.54 15.70
N GLY A 91 -15.70 19.24 15.08
CA GLY A 91 -16.38 20.40 15.67
C GLY A 91 -17.13 20.03 16.94
N LYS A 92 -17.13 20.94 17.93
CA LYS A 92 -17.84 20.70 19.20
C LYS A 92 -19.36 20.64 19.06
N THR A 93 -19.93 21.37 18.07
CA THR A 93 -21.38 21.38 17.79
C THR A 93 -21.71 20.46 16.62
N TYR A 94 -20.96 20.58 15.52
CA TYR A 94 -21.29 19.94 14.23
C TYR A 94 -20.49 18.66 13.98
N GLY A 95 -19.44 18.37 14.76
CA GLY A 95 -18.56 17.22 14.58
C GLY A 95 -18.81 16.06 15.54
N TRP A 96 -18.23 14.91 15.23
CA TRP A 96 -18.28 13.68 16.03
C TRP A 96 -17.23 13.66 17.13
N ALA A 97 -15.97 13.88 16.74
CA ALA A 97 -14.78 13.73 17.58
C ALA A 97 -14.49 15.02 18.36
N LYS A 98 -15.41 15.36 19.27
CA LYS A 98 -15.49 16.67 19.93
C LYS A 98 -14.29 17.02 20.81
N ASN A 99 -13.49 16.02 21.21
CA ASN A 99 -12.34 16.20 22.09
C ASN A 99 -11.03 15.66 21.50
N ALA A 100 -11.05 15.28 20.21
CA ALA A 100 -9.84 14.93 19.47
C ALA A 100 -8.89 16.13 19.36
N LYS A 101 -7.57 15.89 19.32
CA LYS A 101 -6.62 16.89 18.84
C LYS A 101 -6.74 17.04 17.34
N ILE A 102 -6.67 18.24 16.85
CA ILE A 102 -6.90 18.58 15.45
C ILE A 102 -5.58 19.05 14.83
N TYR A 103 -5.27 18.52 13.67
CA TYR A 103 -4.06 18.88 12.93
C TYR A 103 -4.44 19.25 11.50
N ALA A 104 -3.92 20.39 11.02
CA ALA A 104 -4.08 20.79 9.63
C ALA A 104 -2.85 20.41 8.83
N VAL A 105 -3.05 19.75 7.69
CA VAL A 105 -2.07 19.66 6.61
C VAL A 105 -2.65 20.35 5.39
N LYS A 106 -2.24 21.60 5.18
CA LYS A 106 -2.70 22.42 4.09
C LYS A 106 -1.99 22.05 2.80
N LEU A 107 -2.75 21.61 1.80
CA LEU A 107 -2.20 21.22 0.50
C LEU A 107 -2.05 22.40 -0.44
N ALA A 108 -0.96 22.41 -1.17
CA ALA A 108 -0.76 23.33 -2.28
C ALA A 108 -1.79 23.11 -3.40
N GLY A 109 -2.30 24.20 -3.93
CA GLY A 109 -3.24 24.17 -5.07
C GLY A 109 -4.73 24.03 -4.71
N LEU A 110 -5.08 23.79 -3.44
CA LEU A 110 -6.49 23.71 -3.03
C LEU A 110 -7.15 25.09 -2.76
N GLN A 111 -6.36 26.17 -2.61
CA GLN A 111 -6.83 27.48 -2.20
C GLN A 111 -7.10 28.45 -3.35
N GLY A 112 -6.85 28.02 -4.59
CA GLY A 112 -6.92 28.94 -5.74
C GLY A 112 -5.91 30.09 -5.63
N SER A 113 -6.17 31.20 -6.31
CA SER A 113 -5.28 32.37 -6.31
C SER A 113 -5.33 33.23 -5.06
N ALA A 114 -6.16 32.91 -4.09
CA ALA A 114 -6.35 33.72 -2.87
C ALA A 114 -5.30 33.45 -1.77
N ASP A 115 -4.59 32.32 -1.82
CA ASP A 115 -3.56 31.98 -0.84
C ASP A 115 -2.20 32.52 -1.27
N PRO A 116 -1.61 33.50 -0.53
CA PRO A 116 -0.35 34.11 -0.92
C PRO A 116 0.88 33.17 -0.76
N ASN A 117 0.79 32.09 0.03
CA ASN A 117 1.96 31.33 0.47
C ASN A 117 1.86 29.81 0.24
N GLY A 118 0.80 29.34 -0.41
CA GLY A 118 0.64 27.93 -0.76
C GLY A 118 0.53 26.98 0.45
N GLY A 119 0.62 25.68 0.17
CA GLY A 119 0.61 24.61 1.14
C GLY A 119 1.78 23.64 0.92
N ILE A 120 1.74 22.51 1.62
CA ILE A 120 2.64 21.37 1.38
C ILE A 120 2.25 20.70 0.07
N SER A 121 3.23 20.26 -0.71
CA SER A 121 2.94 19.47 -1.92
C SER A 121 2.32 18.12 -1.53
N ALA A 122 1.46 17.57 -2.39
CA ALA A 122 0.92 16.24 -2.17
C ALA A 122 2.03 15.16 -2.08
N ALA A 123 3.14 15.35 -2.78
CA ALA A 123 4.29 14.45 -2.72
C ALA A 123 5.03 14.45 -1.36
N ALA A 124 4.95 15.55 -0.58
CA ALA A 124 5.58 15.62 0.74
C ALA A 124 4.60 15.32 1.88
N MET A 125 3.31 15.29 1.58
CA MET A 125 2.24 15.18 2.57
C MET A 125 2.32 13.89 3.38
N ALA A 126 2.46 12.76 2.70
CA ALA A 126 2.53 11.46 3.37
C ALA A 126 3.79 11.32 4.22
N ASP A 127 4.95 11.70 3.67
CA ASP A 127 6.22 11.61 4.38
C ASP A 127 6.22 12.37 5.70
N VAL A 128 5.70 13.61 5.70
CA VAL A 128 5.65 14.41 6.93
C VAL A 128 4.63 13.86 7.93
N ILE A 129 3.48 13.37 7.49
CA ILE A 129 2.47 12.76 8.38
C ILE A 129 3.01 11.47 8.98
N ILE A 130 3.61 10.59 8.18
CA ILE A 130 4.20 9.32 8.63
C ILE A 130 5.34 9.59 9.62
N GLY A 131 6.26 10.48 9.27
CA GLY A 131 7.38 10.83 10.13
C GLY A 131 6.90 11.40 11.47
N TRP A 132 5.95 12.33 11.46
CA TRP A 132 5.33 12.87 12.66
C TRP A 132 4.61 11.80 13.48
N HIS A 133 3.81 10.93 12.85
CA HIS A 133 3.13 9.84 13.53
C HIS A 133 4.12 8.89 14.20
N ASN A 134 5.19 8.53 13.49
CA ASN A 134 6.22 7.62 14.01
C ASN A 134 7.03 8.22 15.16
N ALA A 135 7.21 9.53 15.19
CA ALA A 135 7.90 10.24 16.25
C ALA A 135 7.08 10.40 17.55
N LYS A 136 5.76 10.08 17.54
CA LYS A 136 4.93 10.15 18.75
C LYS A 136 5.42 9.20 19.82
N GLY A 137 5.44 9.68 21.07
CA GLY A 137 5.63 8.84 22.24
C GLY A 137 4.44 7.90 22.48
N VAL A 138 4.72 6.80 23.15
CA VAL A 138 3.68 5.90 23.68
C VAL A 138 3.02 6.58 24.88
N ASP A 139 1.69 6.62 24.88
CA ASP A 139 0.91 7.09 26.02
C ASP A 139 1.00 6.06 27.16
N ALA A 140 1.42 6.50 28.34
CA ALA A 140 1.66 5.61 29.47
C ALA A 140 0.37 4.95 30.01
N THR A 141 -0.79 5.53 29.76
CA THR A 141 -2.09 5.02 30.21
C THR A 141 -2.60 3.91 29.30
N THR A 142 -2.46 4.10 27.98
CA THR A 142 -3.00 3.17 27.00
C THR A 142 -1.99 2.12 26.54
N GLY A 143 -0.68 2.38 26.72
CA GLY A 143 0.38 1.55 26.17
C GLY A 143 0.58 1.66 24.65
N TYR A 144 -0.13 2.58 23.99
CA TYR A 144 -0.07 2.78 22.54
C TYR A 144 0.26 4.24 22.19
N LYS A 145 0.76 4.48 20.98
CA LYS A 145 0.77 5.84 20.45
C LYS A 145 -0.66 6.32 20.26
N ARG A 146 -0.90 7.64 20.44
CA ARG A 146 -2.21 8.19 20.08
C ARG A 146 -2.54 7.84 18.65
N PRO A 147 -3.68 7.17 18.36
CA PRO A 147 -4.05 6.82 17.00
C PRO A 147 -4.25 8.07 16.14
N THR A 148 -3.91 7.95 14.87
CA THR A 148 -4.07 9.02 13.88
C THR A 148 -5.13 8.63 12.87
N VAL A 149 -6.12 9.50 12.70
CA VAL A 149 -7.09 9.43 11.61
C VAL A 149 -6.79 10.55 10.63
N VAL A 150 -6.57 10.24 9.38
CA VAL A 150 -6.34 11.21 8.30
C VAL A 150 -7.57 11.28 7.41
N ASN A 151 -8.07 12.49 7.16
CA ASN A 151 -9.17 12.75 6.24
C ASN A 151 -8.68 13.45 4.98
N HIS A 152 -8.94 12.85 3.82
CA HIS A 152 -8.73 13.42 2.50
C HIS A 152 -10.07 13.75 1.83
N SER A 153 -10.41 15.05 1.76
CA SER A 153 -11.61 15.52 1.07
C SER A 153 -11.30 16.21 -0.26
N TRP A 154 -10.33 15.71 -0.98
CA TRP A 154 -9.82 16.25 -2.25
C TRP A 154 -9.45 15.11 -3.20
N GLY A 155 -9.17 15.46 -4.47
CA GLY A 155 -8.72 14.49 -5.45
C GLY A 155 -8.29 15.14 -6.76
N TYR A 156 -7.77 14.34 -7.67
CA TYR A 156 -7.28 14.78 -8.97
C TYR A 156 -8.33 14.58 -10.07
N LEU A 157 -8.43 15.56 -10.93
CA LEU A 157 -9.32 15.54 -12.07
C LEU A 157 -8.54 15.82 -13.36
N ARG A 158 -8.97 15.21 -14.44
CA ARG A 158 -8.54 15.56 -15.78
C ARG A 158 -9.74 16.02 -16.62
N GLY A 159 -9.65 17.25 -17.10
CA GLY A 159 -10.66 17.86 -17.99
C GLY A 159 -10.30 17.65 -19.46
N TYR A 160 -11.32 17.48 -20.31
CA TYR A 160 -11.19 17.43 -21.77
C TYR A 160 -12.48 17.89 -22.45
N ASN A 161 -12.34 18.46 -23.65
CA ASN A 161 -13.47 19.05 -24.37
C ASN A 161 -14.06 18.11 -25.43
N THR A 162 -13.28 17.13 -25.89
CA THR A 162 -13.69 16.23 -26.98
C THR A 162 -13.36 14.79 -26.59
N VAL A 163 -14.32 13.89 -26.78
CA VAL A 163 -14.15 12.44 -26.70
C VAL A 163 -14.21 11.90 -28.12
N THR A 164 -13.09 11.37 -28.61
CA THR A 164 -12.99 10.83 -29.98
C THR A 164 -13.38 9.38 -30.04
N ASN A 165 -12.99 8.61 -29.05
CA ASN A 165 -13.45 7.25 -28.82
C ASN A 165 -13.43 6.88 -27.35
N LEU A 166 -14.10 5.79 -27.00
CA LEU A 166 -14.23 5.24 -25.68
C LEU A 166 -13.99 3.73 -25.76
N THR A 167 -13.09 3.20 -24.97
CA THR A 167 -12.98 1.76 -24.80
C THR A 167 -13.74 1.34 -23.55
N TYR A 168 -14.80 0.58 -23.76
CA TYR A 168 -15.67 0.08 -22.70
C TYR A 168 -15.64 -1.44 -22.70
N ARG A 169 -15.12 -2.02 -21.61
CA ARG A 169 -14.94 -3.48 -21.45
C ARG A 169 -14.21 -4.12 -22.63
N GLY A 170 -13.12 -3.50 -23.06
CA GLY A 170 -12.31 -3.94 -24.19
C GLY A 170 -12.88 -3.64 -25.58
N VAL A 171 -14.10 -3.10 -25.69
CA VAL A 171 -14.73 -2.77 -26.98
C VAL A 171 -14.64 -1.27 -27.25
N VAL A 172 -14.06 -0.92 -28.40
CA VAL A 172 -13.95 0.48 -28.83
C VAL A 172 -15.30 0.98 -29.34
N LYS A 173 -15.74 2.12 -28.82
CA LYS A 173 -16.96 2.85 -29.19
C LYS A 173 -16.58 4.16 -29.88
N THR A 174 -17.07 4.39 -31.08
CA THR A 174 -16.71 5.54 -31.89
C THR A 174 -17.91 6.09 -32.65
N GLY A 175 -17.78 7.28 -33.22
CA GLY A 175 -18.78 7.88 -34.12
C GLY A 175 -20.19 7.85 -33.51
N THR A 176 -21.11 7.15 -34.17
CA THR A 176 -22.52 7.07 -33.77
C THR A 176 -22.76 6.32 -32.46
N ASP A 177 -21.79 5.61 -31.92
CA ASP A 177 -21.93 4.93 -30.62
C ASP A 177 -21.91 5.93 -29.46
N ILE A 178 -21.25 7.08 -29.64
CA ILE A 178 -20.96 8.08 -28.59
C ILE A 178 -21.24 9.53 -29.03
N ASP A 179 -21.96 9.76 -30.11
CA ASP A 179 -22.21 11.09 -30.68
C ASP A 179 -23.09 11.99 -29.81
N THR A 180 -23.92 11.42 -28.94
CA THR A 180 -24.77 12.17 -28.01
C THR A 180 -24.34 11.99 -26.54
N ALA A 181 -24.72 12.97 -25.70
CA ALA A 181 -24.51 12.86 -24.25
C ALA A 181 -25.20 11.63 -23.66
N ALA A 182 -26.42 11.31 -24.09
CA ALA A 182 -27.17 10.15 -23.61
C ALA A 182 -26.43 8.84 -23.91
N LYS A 183 -25.83 8.71 -25.10
CA LYS A 183 -25.04 7.51 -25.45
C LYS A 183 -23.74 7.41 -24.65
N ARG A 184 -23.07 8.53 -24.41
CA ARG A 184 -21.88 8.53 -23.51
C ARG A 184 -22.25 8.22 -22.07
N ASN A 185 -23.38 8.73 -21.59
CA ASN A 185 -23.88 8.41 -20.26
C ASN A 185 -24.16 6.91 -20.07
N ALA A 186 -24.62 6.22 -21.12
CA ALA A 186 -24.84 4.77 -21.09
C ALA A 186 -23.55 3.96 -20.84
N PHE A 187 -22.38 4.57 -21.03
CA PHE A 187 -21.06 4.00 -20.69
C PHE A 187 -20.47 4.62 -19.41
N GLY A 188 -21.26 5.35 -18.64
CA GLY A 188 -20.83 5.97 -17.39
C GLY A 188 -19.97 7.24 -17.54
N LEU A 189 -19.99 7.87 -18.72
CA LEU A 189 -19.28 9.11 -18.97
C LEU A 189 -20.27 10.29 -19.02
N TYR A 190 -20.23 11.12 -17.96
CA TYR A 190 -21.12 12.26 -17.82
C TYR A 190 -20.43 13.58 -18.17
N PRO A 191 -21.18 14.58 -18.69
CA PRO A 191 -20.67 15.94 -18.82
C PRO A 191 -20.20 16.48 -17.47
N ALA A 192 -19.14 17.29 -17.48
CA ALA A 192 -18.68 17.98 -16.28
C ALA A 192 -19.76 18.96 -15.80
N SER A 193 -20.16 18.84 -14.55
CA SER A 193 -21.03 19.82 -13.89
C SER A 193 -20.16 20.89 -13.22
N GLY A 194 -20.42 22.16 -13.52
CA GLY A 194 -19.76 23.32 -12.91
C GLY A 194 -18.68 23.97 -13.76
N ALA A 195 -18.58 25.29 -13.69
CA ALA A 195 -17.69 26.14 -14.48
C ALA A 195 -16.21 26.06 -14.07
N SER A 196 -15.88 25.35 -13.00
CA SER A 196 -14.54 25.40 -12.40
C SER A 196 -13.46 24.67 -13.16
N ILE A 197 -13.77 23.88 -14.20
CA ILE A 197 -12.76 23.09 -14.91
C ILE A 197 -12.53 23.57 -16.35
N GLY A 198 -13.38 24.46 -16.89
CA GLY A 198 -13.27 24.95 -18.27
C GLY A 198 -13.32 23.87 -19.35
N ALA A 199 -13.84 22.68 -19.03
CA ALA A 199 -13.88 21.51 -19.89
C ALA A 199 -15.29 20.93 -19.98
N THR A 200 -15.62 20.29 -21.11
CA THR A 200 -16.94 19.65 -21.33
C THR A 200 -17.10 18.37 -20.52
N TYR A 201 -16.01 17.64 -20.29
CA TYR A 201 -15.93 16.41 -19.51
C TYR A 201 -14.80 16.49 -18.50
N ALA A 202 -14.96 15.80 -17.39
CA ALA A 202 -13.88 15.58 -16.43
C ALA A 202 -13.99 14.17 -15.87
N THR A 203 -12.88 13.49 -15.78
CA THR A 203 -12.76 12.20 -15.08
C THR A 203 -11.84 12.31 -13.89
N ASN A 204 -12.03 11.41 -12.97
CA ASN A 204 -11.11 11.20 -11.88
C ASN A 204 -9.75 10.72 -12.44
N LEU A 205 -8.67 11.18 -11.83
CA LEU A 205 -7.30 10.83 -12.24
C LEU A 205 -6.59 10.07 -11.13
N ARG A 206 -6.08 8.88 -11.45
CA ARG A 206 -5.20 8.10 -10.57
C ARG A 206 -3.75 8.50 -10.80
N LEU A 207 -3.03 8.73 -9.73
CA LEU A 207 -1.59 8.99 -9.68
C LEU A 207 -0.97 7.97 -8.75
N SER A 208 -0.31 6.96 -9.33
CA SER A 208 0.22 5.81 -8.59
C SER A 208 1.19 6.18 -7.46
N SER A 209 1.93 7.27 -7.58
CA SER A 209 2.80 7.77 -6.51
C SER A 209 2.00 8.23 -5.29
N ILE A 210 0.88 8.95 -5.50
CA ILE A 210 0.03 9.41 -4.40
C ILE A 210 -0.73 8.25 -3.76
N ASP A 211 -1.11 7.24 -4.55
CA ASP A 211 -1.76 6.05 -4.02
C ASP A 211 -0.78 5.20 -3.19
N ALA A 212 0.47 5.06 -3.65
CA ALA A 212 1.52 4.42 -2.87
C ALA A 212 1.78 5.14 -1.53
N ASP A 213 1.70 6.47 -1.50
CA ASP A 213 1.84 7.27 -0.29
C ASP A 213 0.70 6.97 0.71
N VAL A 214 -0.54 6.72 0.22
CA VAL A 214 -1.65 6.29 1.07
C VAL A 214 -1.37 4.92 1.69
N GLN A 215 -0.88 3.96 0.90
CA GLN A 215 -0.51 2.64 1.40
C GLN A 215 0.57 2.75 2.49
N LEU A 216 1.60 3.57 2.28
CA LEU A 216 2.65 3.81 3.28
C LEU A 216 2.09 4.42 4.59
N MET A 217 1.09 5.28 4.53
CA MET A 217 0.40 5.77 5.73
C MET A 217 -0.33 4.64 6.46
N ILE A 218 -1.04 3.77 5.74
CA ILE A 218 -1.75 2.61 6.30
C ILE A 218 -0.75 1.63 6.93
N ASP A 219 0.35 1.33 6.26
CA ASP A 219 1.43 0.46 6.76
C ASP A 219 2.08 1.03 8.04
N ALA A 220 2.11 2.35 8.17
CA ALA A 220 2.56 3.02 9.40
C ALA A 220 1.53 2.97 10.55
N GLY A 221 0.36 2.37 10.35
CA GLY A 221 -0.72 2.28 11.33
C GLY A 221 -1.66 3.50 11.36
N ILE A 222 -1.64 4.33 10.34
CA ILE A 222 -2.49 5.51 10.21
C ILE A 222 -3.81 5.12 9.54
N HIS A 223 -4.93 5.54 10.11
CA HIS A 223 -6.26 5.28 9.58
C HIS A 223 -6.65 6.36 8.56
N VAL A 224 -7.04 5.95 7.34
CA VAL A 224 -7.26 6.87 6.23
C VAL A 224 -8.71 6.83 5.75
N CYS A 225 -9.33 8.01 5.64
CA CYS A 225 -10.66 8.21 5.07
C CYS A 225 -10.55 9.17 3.87
N ILE A 226 -11.17 8.81 2.76
CA ILE A 226 -11.03 9.50 1.48
C ILE A 226 -12.40 9.74 0.86
N ALA A 227 -12.67 10.96 0.42
CA ALA A 227 -13.88 11.28 -0.34
C ALA A 227 -13.85 10.61 -1.72
N ALA A 228 -14.91 9.88 -2.07
CA ALA A 228 -14.98 9.12 -3.32
C ALA A 228 -14.96 9.99 -4.59
N GLY A 229 -15.44 11.24 -4.50
CA GLY A 229 -15.54 12.17 -5.62
C GLY A 229 -16.98 12.56 -5.96
N ASN A 230 -17.13 13.59 -6.81
CA ASN A 230 -18.40 14.26 -7.07
C ASN A 230 -18.74 14.37 -8.57
N ARG A 231 -18.49 13.32 -9.36
CA ARG A 231 -18.73 13.29 -10.81
C ARG A 231 -19.73 12.23 -11.26
N SER A 232 -20.35 11.51 -10.32
CA SER A 232 -21.31 10.42 -10.57
C SER A 232 -20.69 9.18 -11.24
N HIS A 233 -19.37 9.10 -11.32
CA HIS A 233 -18.72 7.97 -11.96
C HIS A 233 -18.77 6.72 -11.07
N LYS A 234 -18.76 5.57 -11.72
CA LYS A 234 -18.49 4.31 -11.02
C LYS A 234 -17.00 4.27 -10.60
N ILE A 235 -16.73 3.79 -9.43
CA ILE A 235 -15.40 3.32 -9.00
C ILE A 235 -15.46 1.80 -8.98
N ASP A 236 -14.75 1.16 -9.89
CA ASP A 236 -14.66 -0.28 -9.92
C ASP A 236 -13.41 -0.76 -9.17
N ILE A 237 -13.42 -2.02 -8.75
CA ILE A 237 -12.26 -2.70 -8.16
C ILE A 237 -11.37 -3.27 -9.27
N SER A 238 -10.11 -3.60 -8.96
CA SER A 238 -9.12 -4.06 -9.93
C SER A 238 -9.52 -5.31 -10.73
N THR A 239 -10.42 -6.13 -10.17
CA THR A 239 -10.97 -7.33 -10.80
C THR A 239 -12.31 -7.07 -11.51
N GLY A 240 -12.82 -5.86 -11.47
CA GLY A 240 -14.12 -5.50 -12.06
C GLY A 240 -14.03 -5.24 -13.57
N ASP A 241 -15.13 -5.52 -14.27
CA ASP A 241 -15.21 -5.38 -15.74
C ASP A 241 -14.96 -3.96 -16.24
N ASP A 242 -15.26 -2.94 -15.41
CA ASP A 242 -15.17 -1.54 -15.78
C ASP A 242 -13.83 -0.89 -15.38
N PHE A 243 -12.96 -1.59 -14.65
CA PHE A 243 -11.71 -1.04 -14.14
C PHE A 243 -10.72 -0.61 -15.23
N SER A 244 -10.73 -1.30 -16.37
CA SER A 244 -9.83 -1.03 -17.50
C SER A 244 -10.46 -0.20 -18.62
N ASN A 245 -11.58 0.48 -18.35
CA ASN A 245 -12.19 1.38 -19.32
C ASN A 245 -11.35 2.64 -19.52
N PHE A 246 -11.25 3.13 -20.74
CA PHE A 246 -10.50 4.36 -21.01
C PHE A 246 -11.12 5.20 -22.13
N ILE A 247 -10.76 6.46 -22.15
CA ILE A 247 -11.21 7.48 -23.08
C ILE A 247 -10.02 7.94 -23.89
N ALA A 248 -10.14 7.97 -25.22
CA ALA A 248 -9.24 8.74 -26.06
C ALA A 248 -9.85 10.14 -26.28
N ALA A 249 -9.06 11.15 -25.96
CA ALA A 249 -9.41 12.56 -26.08
C ALA A 249 -8.29 13.27 -26.84
N ASN A 250 -8.54 14.53 -27.24
CA ASN A 250 -7.53 15.38 -27.88
C ASN A 250 -6.29 15.65 -27.00
N THR A 251 -6.38 15.38 -25.71
CA THR A 251 -5.26 15.52 -24.74
C THR A 251 -4.61 14.19 -24.36
N GLY A 252 -4.87 13.11 -25.10
CA GLY A 252 -4.37 11.75 -24.84
C GLY A 252 -5.40 10.83 -24.21
N SER A 253 -5.01 9.56 -23.99
CA SER A 253 -5.89 8.56 -23.37
C SER A 253 -5.93 8.72 -21.85
N VAL A 254 -7.12 8.52 -21.27
CA VAL A 254 -7.38 8.63 -19.83
C VAL A 254 -8.22 7.44 -19.40
N GLU A 255 -7.75 6.72 -18.40
CA GLU A 255 -8.58 5.72 -17.73
C GLU A 255 -9.69 6.40 -16.91
N TYR A 256 -10.87 5.78 -16.86
CA TYR A 256 -11.98 6.24 -16.05
C TYR A 256 -12.63 5.08 -15.31
N GLN A 257 -13.47 5.35 -14.30
CA GLN A 257 -14.08 4.35 -13.42
C GLN A 257 -13.10 3.65 -12.45
N LYS A 258 -11.97 4.27 -12.18
CA LYS A 258 -10.99 3.83 -11.17
C LYS A 258 -10.98 4.67 -9.89
N GLY A 259 -11.80 5.71 -9.81
CA GLY A 259 -11.70 6.71 -8.76
C GLY A 259 -10.56 7.70 -8.98
N SER A 260 -10.30 8.52 -7.99
CA SER A 260 -9.28 9.58 -7.96
C SER A 260 -8.21 9.23 -6.93
N SER A 261 -6.96 9.62 -7.17
CA SER A 261 -5.99 9.72 -6.07
C SER A 261 -6.32 10.93 -5.16
N PRO A 262 -6.07 10.83 -3.84
CA PRO A 262 -5.55 9.67 -3.14
C PRO A 262 -6.55 8.52 -3.13
N SER A 263 -6.10 7.28 -3.13
CA SER A 263 -6.98 6.10 -3.05
C SER A 263 -6.17 4.86 -2.66
N ASP A 264 -6.81 4.00 -1.88
CA ASP A 264 -6.30 2.69 -1.53
C ASP A 264 -7.46 1.77 -1.13
N ASP A 265 -7.35 0.48 -1.43
CA ASP A 265 -8.41 -0.50 -1.12
C ASP A 265 -8.50 -0.77 0.39
N GLU A 266 -7.48 -0.48 1.17
CA GLU A 266 -7.46 -0.59 2.63
C GLU A 266 -7.93 0.69 3.33
N ALA A 267 -8.04 1.82 2.63
CA ALA A 267 -8.64 3.05 3.12
C ALA A 267 -10.18 2.98 3.10
N HIS A 268 -10.83 3.93 3.81
CA HIS A 268 -12.26 4.15 3.67
C HIS A 268 -12.54 5.09 2.50
N ILE A 269 -13.01 4.57 1.38
CA ILE A 269 -13.49 5.38 0.24
C ILE A 269 -14.97 5.69 0.46
N VAL A 270 -15.29 6.96 0.67
CA VAL A 270 -16.58 7.38 1.21
C VAL A 270 -17.46 8.06 0.17
N GLY A 271 -18.60 7.43 -0.11
CA GLY A 271 -19.66 7.98 -0.95
C GLY A 271 -20.63 8.90 -0.17
N ASN A 272 -21.30 9.78 -0.89
CA ASN A 272 -22.27 10.73 -0.34
C ASN A 272 -23.70 10.24 -0.50
N ILE A 273 -24.45 10.23 0.58
CA ILE A 273 -25.90 9.98 0.61
C ILE A 273 -26.64 11.30 0.84
N ASP A 274 -27.67 11.50 0.04
CA ASP A 274 -28.69 12.52 0.24
C ASP A 274 -29.83 11.91 1.06
N SER A 275 -29.81 12.13 2.35
CA SER A 275 -30.81 11.53 3.26
C SER A 275 -32.19 12.19 3.13
N SER A 276 -32.29 13.38 2.52
CA SER A 276 -33.55 14.06 2.26
C SER A 276 -34.28 13.49 1.03
N GLU A 277 -33.54 12.90 0.11
CA GLU A 277 -34.05 12.21 -1.05
C GLU A 277 -34.26 10.72 -0.76
N HIS A 278 -35.45 10.21 -0.98
CA HIS A 278 -35.76 8.82 -0.70
C HIS A 278 -36.74 8.20 -1.71
N SER A 279 -36.69 6.88 -1.84
CA SER A 279 -37.59 6.10 -2.66
C SER A 279 -38.07 4.88 -1.85
N GLY A 280 -39.39 4.79 -1.64
CA GLY A 280 -39.96 3.71 -0.85
C GLY A 280 -39.44 3.61 0.60
N GLY A 281 -39.09 4.74 1.20
CA GLY A 281 -38.52 4.81 2.53
C GLY A 281 -36.99 4.61 2.60
N LEU A 282 -36.37 4.28 1.49
CA LEU A 282 -34.92 4.10 1.40
C LEU A 282 -34.24 5.41 0.98
N GLU A 283 -33.07 5.68 1.53
CA GLU A 283 -32.25 6.84 1.17
C GLU A 283 -31.59 6.64 -0.18
N GLN A 284 -31.32 7.72 -0.87
CA GLN A 284 -30.68 7.70 -2.17
C GLN A 284 -29.26 8.25 -2.11
N LYS A 285 -28.39 7.69 -2.92
CA LYS A 285 -27.09 8.28 -3.21
C LYS A 285 -27.28 9.69 -3.78
N ALA A 286 -26.49 10.66 -3.32
CA ALA A 286 -26.46 11.99 -3.94
C ALA A 286 -26.13 11.87 -5.43
N LEU A 287 -26.81 12.68 -6.27
CA LEU A 287 -26.65 12.58 -7.73
C LEU A 287 -25.19 12.72 -8.17
N SER A 288 -24.43 13.58 -7.52
CA SER A 288 -23.03 13.84 -7.86
C SER A 288 -22.06 12.78 -7.31
N SER A 289 -22.43 12.04 -6.24
CA SER A 289 -21.51 11.11 -5.59
C SER A 289 -20.99 10.04 -6.55
N GLU A 290 -19.71 9.75 -6.47
CA GLU A 290 -19.15 8.52 -7.02
C GLU A 290 -19.77 7.30 -6.31
N THR A 291 -19.73 6.15 -6.97
CA THR A 291 -20.40 4.93 -6.53
C THR A 291 -19.68 3.67 -7.06
N GLY A 292 -20.18 2.50 -6.77
CA GLY A 292 -19.65 1.24 -7.29
C GLY A 292 -18.89 0.41 -6.25
N PRO A 293 -18.35 -0.74 -6.66
CA PRO A 293 -17.67 -1.69 -5.75
C PRO A 293 -16.47 -1.08 -5.00
N GLY A 294 -15.78 -0.11 -5.59
CA GLY A 294 -14.65 0.58 -4.97
C GLY A 294 -15.03 1.61 -3.91
N VAL A 295 -16.32 1.88 -3.69
CA VAL A 295 -16.79 2.70 -2.56
C VAL A 295 -17.02 1.80 -1.36
N SER A 296 -16.24 1.98 -0.31
CA SER A 296 -16.27 1.10 0.86
C SER A 296 -17.50 1.35 1.76
N ILE A 297 -17.94 2.60 1.87
CA ILE A 297 -19.03 3.02 2.74
C ILE A 297 -19.66 4.32 2.25
N TYR A 298 -20.93 4.54 2.58
CA TYR A 298 -21.64 5.79 2.34
C TYR A 298 -21.97 6.49 3.65
N ALA A 299 -21.90 7.82 3.63
CA ALA A 299 -22.29 8.66 4.76
C ALA A 299 -23.08 9.89 4.28
N PRO A 300 -23.86 10.56 5.15
CA PRO A 300 -24.51 11.81 4.80
C PRO A 300 -23.48 12.88 4.40
N GLY A 301 -23.69 13.47 3.24
CA GLY A 301 -22.80 14.52 2.74
C GLY A 301 -23.54 15.60 1.97
N THR A 302 -24.88 15.62 2.00
CA THR A 302 -25.73 16.66 1.38
C THR A 302 -26.27 17.58 2.48
N ASP A 303 -26.25 18.89 2.23
CA ASP A 303 -26.71 19.93 3.15
C ASP A 303 -26.09 19.82 4.57
N ILE A 304 -24.81 19.58 4.63
CA ILE A 304 -24.08 19.44 5.90
C ILE A 304 -23.72 20.82 6.43
N MET A 305 -24.32 21.16 7.56
CA MET A 305 -23.97 22.36 8.34
C MET A 305 -22.67 22.15 9.09
N SER A 306 -21.73 23.08 8.97
CA SER A 306 -20.47 23.06 9.71
C SER A 306 -19.83 24.44 9.80
N ALA A 307 -18.70 24.54 10.51
CA ALA A 307 -17.87 25.73 10.58
C ALA A 307 -17.40 26.17 9.18
N MET A 308 -17.27 27.48 8.97
CA MET A 308 -16.75 28.05 7.73
C MET A 308 -15.71 29.12 8.05
N SER A 309 -14.64 29.15 7.27
CA SER A 309 -13.65 30.21 7.38
C SER A 309 -14.23 31.56 7.02
N THR A 310 -13.87 32.61 7.78
CA THR A 310 -14.22 33.99 7.47
C THR A 310 -13.57 34.48 6.16
N THR A 311 -12.49 33.83 5.73
CA THR A 311 -11.85 34.04 4.42
C THR A 311 -12.34 33.00 3.44
N ASN A 312 -13.63 33.04 3.10
CA ASN A 312 -14.28 32.00 2.29
C ASN A 312 -14.20 32.31 0.79
N ALA A 313 -13.21 31.74 0.10
CA ALA A 313 -13.12 31.78 -1.36
C ALA A 313 -13.95 30.67 -2.05
N PHE A 314 -14.34 29.61 -1.32
CA PHE A 314 -15.16 28.49 -1.82
C PHE A 314 -16.58 28.92 -2.20
N GLY A 315 -17.07 29.95 -1.58
CA GLY A 315 -18.49 30.17 -1.46
C GLY A 315 -19.10 31.34 -2.20
N ALA A 316 -18.75 31.61 -3.45
CA ALA A 316 -19.59 32.49 -4.27
C ALA A 316 -21.05 31.98 -4.44
N ASN A 317 -21.33 30.71 -4.09
CA ASN A 317 -22.61 30.02 -4.21
C ASN A 317 -23.14 29.46 -2.87
N THR A 318 -22.54 29.75 -1.73
CA THR A 318 -23.01 29.28 -0.42
C THR A 318 -23.56 30.43 0.41
N THR A 319 -24.67 30.21 1.09
CA THR A 319 -25.20 31.18 2.05
C THR A 319 -24.48 30.97 3.37
N ASN A 320 -23.54 31.87 3.70
CA ASN A 320 -22.88 31.89 5.00
C ASN A 320 -23.82 32.48 6.04
N ASN A 321 -23.90 31.85 7.20
CA ASN A 321 -24.64 32.33 8.36
C ASN A 321 -23.66 32.68 9.48
N PRO A 322 -23.96 33.68 10.32
CA PRO A 322 -23.20 33.89 11.53
C PRO A 322 -23.24 32.64 12.42
N TYR A 323 -22.10 32.33 13.07
CA TYR A 323 -22.07 31.28 14.07
C TYR A 323 -22.92 31.70 15.29
N PRO A 324 -23.85 30.85 15.77
CA PRO A 324 -24.84 31.27 16.77
C PRO A 324 -24.26 31.81 18.11
N ALA A 325 -23.07 31.32 18.50
CA ALA A 325 -22.44 31.75 19.76
C ALA A 325 -21.51 32.97 19.58
N ASP A 326 -21.07 33.27 18.34
CA ASP A 326 -20.20 34.41 18.04
C ASP A 326 -20.35 34.82 16.58
N ALA A 327 -21.03 35.91 16.30
CA ALA A 327 -21.33 36.39 14.95
C ALA A 327 -20.09 36.82 14.14
N ALA A 328 -18.91 36.91 14.74
CA ALA A 328 -17.67 37.16 14.04
C ALA A 328 -17.20 35.94 13.24
N PHE A 329 -17.73 34.77 13.51
CA PHE A 329 -17.42 33.50 12.83
C PHE A 329 -18.60 33.04 11.95
N LEU A 330 -18.31 32.14 11.03
CA LEU A 330 -19.27 31.70 10.02
C LEU A 330 -19.56 30.21 10.11
N ILE A 331 -20.78 29.84 9.75
CA ILE A 331 -21.20 28.48 9.44
C ILE A 331 -21.91 28.46 8.08
N THR A 332 -21.90 27.31 7.42
CA THR A 332 -22.63 27.16 6.15
C THR A 332 -23.03 25.71 5.89
N ASN A 333 -24.00 25.53 5.00
CA ASN A 333 -24.35 24.22 4.44
C ASN A 333 -23.59 23.98 3.15
N ILE A 334 -22.87 22.86 3.10
CA ILE A 334 -22.22 22.39 1.86
C ILE A 334 -22.58 20.92 1.63
N GLY A 335 -22.54 20.51 0.34
CA GLY A 335 -22.78 19.12 -0.04
C GLY A 335 -21.64 18.55 -0.87
N GLY A 336 -21.36 17.26 -0.69
CA GLY A 336 -20.35 16.51 -1.43
C GLY A 336 -19.80 15.33 -0.65
N THR A 337 -19.06 14.47 -1.33
CA THR A 337 -18.31 13.38 -0.66
C THR A 337 -17.26 13.93 0.29
N SER A 338 -16.82 15.17 0.08
CA SER A 338 -15.96 15.92 1.00
C SER A 338 -16.57 16.13 2.39
N MET A 339 -17.91 16.10 2.52
CA MET A 339 -18.65 16.22 3.78
C MET A 339 -19.06 14.86 4.33
N ALA A 340 -19.11 13.84 3.46
CA ALA A 340 -19.35 12.45 3.86
C ALA A 340 -18.10 11.81 4.50
N SER A 341 -16.92 12.00 3.94
CA SER A 341 -15.65 11.45 4.45
C SER A 341 -15.35 11.86 5.90
N PRO A 342 -15.46 13.13 6.29
CA PRO A 342 -15.22 13.53 7.68
C PRO A 342 -16.26 12.97 8.68
N GLN A 343 -17.46 12.56 8.24
CA GLN A 343 -18.38 11.81 9.10
C GLN A 343 -17.78 10.45 9.48
N VAL A 344 -17.19 9.74 8.51
CA VAL A 344 -16.51 8.46 8.76
C VAL A 344 -15.30 8.67 9.64
N SER A 345 -14.46 9.68 9.35
CA SER A 345 -13.28 10.02 10.14
C SER A 345 -13.63 10.29 11.61
N GLY A 346 -14.71 11.05 11.83
CA GLY A 346 -15.16 11.37 13.18
C GLY A 346 -15.70 10.15 13.93
N VAL A 347 -16.55 9.31 13.31
CA VAL A 347 -17.06 8.08 13.93
C VAL A 347 -15.94 7.08 14.19
N LEU A 348 -14.98 6.96 13.27
CA LEU A 348 -13.78 6.14 13.46
C LEU A 348 -12.95 6.61 14.66
N ALA A 349 -12.79 7.92 14.81
CA ALA A 349 -12.07 8.50 15.96
C ALA A 349 -12.75 8.16 17.29
N LEU A 350 -14.10 8.08 17.34
CA LEU A 350 -14.81 7.63 18.54
C LEU A 350 -14.45 6.18 18.89
N TRP A 351 -14.40 5.30 17.90
CA TRP A 351 -14.03 3.91 18.13
C TRP A 351 -12.57 3.76 18.60
N LEU A 352 -11.66 4.54 18.03
CA LEU A 352 -10.25 4.52 18.38
C LEU A 352 -9.96 5.05 19.78
N GLN A 353 -10.85 5.86 20.36
CA GLN A 353 -10.78 6.23 21.79
C GLN A 353 -10.79 4.99 22.69
N LEU A 354 -11.58 3.97 22.34
CA LEU A 354 -11.65 2.70 23.06
C LEU A 354 -10.60 1.67 22.59
N ASN A 355 -10.07 1.83 21.39
CA ASN A 355 -9.21 0.87 20.73
C ASN A 355 -7.92 1.54 20.18
N PRO A 356 -7.12 2.18 21.06
CA PRO A 356 -5.98 3.00 20.60
C PRO A 356 -4.87 2.21 19.90
N GLY A 357 -4.80 0.90 20.10
CA GLY A 357 -3.84 0.02 19.44
C GLY A 357 -4.38 -0.71 18.21
N ALA A 358 -5.60 -0.38 17.76
CA ALA A 358 -6.19 -1.06 16.60
C ALA A 358 -5.43 -0.73 15.31
N THR A 359 -5.26 -1.74 14.46
CA THR A 359 -4.71 -1.56 13.12
C THR A 359 -5.73 -0.93 12.16
N PRO A 360 -5.29 -0.29 11.06
CA PRO A 360 -6.20 0.21 10.03
C PRO A 360 -7.17 -0.86 9.50
N ALA A 361 -6.71 -2.07 9.28
CA ALA A 361 -7.54 -3.19 8.83
C ALA A 361 -8.63 -3.55 9.85
N GLN A 362 -8.31 -3.58 11.15
CA GLN A 362 -9.29 -3.81 12.22
C GLN A 362 -10.33 -2.68 12.27
N ALA A 363 -9.88 -1.44 12.15
CA ALA A 363 -10.73 -0.26 12.12
C ALA A 363 -11.69 -0.29 10.93
N LYS A 364 -11.17 -0.60 9.74
CA LYS A 364 -11.98 -0.75 8.52
C LYS A 364 -13.02 -1.85 8.67
N ALA A 365 -12.62 -3.02 9.14
CA ALA A 365 -13.53 -4.15 9.37
C ALA A 365 -14.64 -3.79 10.37
N PHE A 366 -14.31 -3.04 11.45
CA PHE A 366 -15.31 -2.58 12.41
C PHE A 366 -16.33 -1.64 11.77
N ILE A 367 -15.89 -0.57 11.12
CA ILE A 367 -16.77 0.41 10.47
C ILE A 367 -17.67 -0.27 9.42
N GLU A 368 -17.12 -1.19 8.62
CA GLU A 368 -17.86 -1.89 7.58
C GLU A 368 -18.84 -2.93 8.15
N SER A 369 -18.48 -3.65 9.20
CA SER A 369 -19.34 -4.66 9.82
C SER A 369 -20.51 -4.06 10.59
N THR A 370 -20.34 -2.85 11.13
CA THR A 370 -21.40 -2.13 11.85
C THR A 370 -22.30 -1.32 10.94
N ALA A 371 -21.91 -1.12 9.68
CA ALA A 371 -22.67 -0.38 8.70
C ALA A 371 -24.05 -1.01 8.43
N LYS A 372 -25.05 -0.18 8.14
CA LYS A 372 -26.38 -0.65 7.73
C LYS A 372 -26.42 -0.89 6.23
N THR A 373 -26.99 -2.02 5.80
CA THR A 373 -26.99 -2.42 4.39
C THR A 373 -28.38 -2.40 3.75
N VAL A 374 -29.42 -2.14 4.55
CA VAL A 374 -30.81 -2.23 4.09
C VAL A 374 -31.51 -0.88 3.89
N THR A 375 -30.81 0.23 4.13
CA THR A 375 -31.41 1.58 4.11
C THR A 375 -31.20 2.31 2.78
N LEU A 376 -30.34 1.81 1.89
CA LEU A 376 -30.00 2.49 0.64
C LEU A 376 -30.81 1.95 -0.54
N TYR A 377 -31.43 2.87 -1.27
CA TYR A 377 -32.08 2.56 -2.56
C TYR A 377 -31.04 2.18 -3.61
N ASP A 378 -31.36 1.18 -4.40
CA ASP A 378 -30.57 0.76 -5.54
C ASP A 378 -31.43 0.10 -6.61
N THR A 379 -31.09 0.28 -7.87
CA THR A 379 -31.70 -0.39 -9.01
C THR A 379 -31.27 -1.85 -9.15
N ALA A 380 -30.33 -2.33 -8.33
CA ALA A 380 -29.65 -3.61 -8.41
C ALA A 380 -28.88 -3.85 -9.73
N SER A 381 -28.79 -2.87 -10.61
CA SER A 381 -28.01 -2.94 -11.85
C SER A 381 -26.57 -2.49 -11.62
N THR A 382 -25.61 -3.27 -12.10
CA THR A 382 -24.17 -2.92 -12.06
C THR A 382 -23.73 -2.08 -13.27
N VAL A 383 -24.63 -1.89 -14.26
CA VAL A 383 -24.32 -1.29 -15.57
C VAL A 383 -25.36 -0.27 -16.04
N ASP A 384 -26.42 0.00 -15.29
CA ASP A 384 -27.40 1.01 -15.63
C ASP A 384 -26.91 2.41 -15.20
N TYR A 385 -26.08 3.00 -16.01
CA TYR A 385 -25.56 4.35 -15.82
C TYR A 385 -26.58 5.45 -16.12
N THR A 386 -27.78 5.12 -16.64
CA THR A 386 -28.82 6.12 -16.91
C THR A 386 -29.46 6.64 -15.63
N ASN A 387 -29.50 5.80 -14.60
CA ASN A 387 -29.95 6.20 -13.27
C ASN A 387 -28.75 6.60 -12.37
N ARG A 388 -28.49 7.89 -12.29
CA ARG A 388 -27.40 8.45 -11.47
C ARG A 388 -27.57 8.24 -9.95
N ARG A 389 -28.72 7.74 -9.49
CA ARG A 389 -28.95 7.33 -8.09
C ARG A 389 -28.61 5.85 -7.85
N SER A 390 -28.35 5.07 -8.90
CA SER A 390 -27.93 3.68 -8.79
C SER A 390 -26.58 3.56 -8.08
N LEU A 391 -26.42 2.50 -7.30
CA LEU A 391 -25.19 2.18 -6.57
C LEU A 391 -24.20 1.35 -7.41
N LEU A 392 -24.59 0.94 -8.62
CA LEU A 392 -23.74 0.29 -9.63
C LEU A 392 -22.89 -0.88 -9.09
N GLY A 393 -23.49 -1.73 -8.25
CA GLY A 393 -22.82 -2.88 -7.65
C GLY A 393 -22.06 -2.60 -6.36
N SER A 394 -22.25 -1.44 -5.74
CA SER A 394 -21.70 -1.13 -4.42
C SER A 394 -22.23 -2.08 -3.33
N ASN A 395 -21.46 -2.19 -2.25
CA ASN A 395 -21.79 -3.00 -1.07
C ASN A 395 -22.97 -2.48 -0.23
N LYS A 396 -23.56 -1.34 -0.56
CA LYS A 396 -24.70 -0.70 0.14
C LYS A 396 -24.47 -0.38 1.61
N ARG A 397 -23.24 -0.30 2.06
CA ARG A 397 -22.91 0.00 3.45
C ARG A 397 -23.16 1.47 3.76
N TYR A 398 -24.02 1.72 4.73
CA TYR A 398 -24.31 3.03 5.25
C TYR A 398 -23.68 3.21 6.63
N LEU A 399 -22.97 4.31 6.86
CA LEU A 399 -22.31 4.60 8.13
C LEU A 399 -23.32 4.60 9.28
N PHE A 400 -23.02 3.86 10.34
CA PHE A 400 -23.78 3.82 11.56
C PHE A 400 -22.88 3.96 12.78
N ASN A 401 -23.20 4.94 13.62
CA ASN A 401 -22.50 5.13 14.90
C ASN A 401 -23.10 4.19 15.96
N LYS A 402 -22.49 3.03 16.14
CA LYS A 402 -22.93 2.02 17.10
C LYS A 402 -22.74 2.45 18.55
N PHE A 403 -21.94 3.47 18.83
CA PHE A 403 -21.69 3.97 20.20
C PHE A 403 -22.84 4.84 20.74
N ASN A 404 -23.88 5.03 19.96
CA ASN A 404 -25.09 5.76 20.38
C ASN A 404 -26.10 4.86 21.12
N SER A 405 -25.86 3.57 21.29
CA SER A 405 -26.81 2.67 21.90
C SER A 405 -27.05 3.04 23.37
N ASN A 406 -28.25 3.56 23.66
CA ASN A 406 -28.84 3.73 24.99
C ASN A 406 -28.63 5.05 25.74
N VAL A 407 -28.03 6.09 25.17
CA VAL A 407 -28.11 7.43 25.76
C VAL A 407 -29.09 8.28 24.96
N GLN A 408 -30.36 8.23 25.29
CA GLN A 408 -31.31 9.24 24.84
C GLN A 408 -31.06 10.53 25.65
N MET A 409 -30.39 11.50 25.01
CA MET A 409 -30.39 12.87 25.55
C MET A 409 -31.78 13.47 25.32
N LYS A 410 -32.55 13.62 26.38
CA LYS A 410 -33.77 14.45 26.36
C LYS A 410 -33.39 15.90 26.61
N LEU A 411 -33.75 16.77 25.70
CA LEU A 411 -33.82 18.20 25.98
C LEU A 411 -34.87 18.41 27.10
N GLY A 412 -34.41 18.74 28.29
CA GLY A 412 -35.29 19.21 29.33
C GLY A 412 -35.87 20.58 28.96
N THR A 413 -37.10 20.87 29.41
CA THR A 413 -37.70 22.21 29.39
C THR A 413 -36.79 23.15 30.16
N ALA A 414 -36.02 23.97 29.47
CA ALA A 414 -35.10 25.03 29.92
C ALA A 414 -33.64 24.85 29.45
N GLY A 415 -33.38 24.05 28.39
CA GLY A 415 -32.03 23.94 27.79
C GLY A 415 -31.00 23.14 28.63
N ALA A 416 -31.40 22.45 29.69
CA ALA A 416 -30.53 21.57 30.44
C ALA A 416 -30.56 20.14 29.89
N TYR A 417 -29.41 19.59 29.57
CA TYR A 417 -29.26 18.19 29.20
C TYR A 417 -29.18 17.33 30.48
N SER A 418 -30.08 16.36 30.60
CA SER A 418 -29.99 15.31 31.62
C SER A 418 -29.63 14.01 30.93
N ALA A 419 -28.46 13.48 31.19
CA ALA A 419 -28.09 12.12 30.81
C ALA A 419 -28.86 11.14 31.70
N ALA A 420 -29.63 10.21 31.11
CA ALA A 420 -30.07 9.02 31.85
C ALA A 420 -28.81 8.24 32.27
N ALA A 421 -28.82 7.78 33.54
CA ALA A 421 -27.71 6.98 34.05
C ALA A 421 -27.50 5.75 33.08
N VAL A 422 -26.32 5.65 32.48
CA VAL A 422 -25.93 4.46 31.75
C VAL A 422 -25.83 3.34 32.77
N PRO A 423 -26.51 2.20 32.60
CA PRO A 423 -26.31 1.05 33.48
C PRO A 423 -24.82 0.72 33.50
N ALA A 424 -24.23 0.54 34.65
CA ALA A 424 -22.82 0.25 34.81
C ALA A 424 -22.43 -0.98 33.97
N ALA A 425 -21.31 -0.91 33.27
CA ALA A 425 -20.73 -2.04 32.61
C ALA A 425 -20.39 -3.13 33.63
N THR A 426 -20.74 -4.37 33.34
CA THR A 426 -20.34 -5.51 34.16
C THR A 426 -19.42 -6.43 33.38
N TYR A 427 -18.57 -7.11 34.12
CA TYR A 427 -17.59 -8.04 33.55
C TYR A 427 -17.62 -9.31 34.41
N ALA A 428 -17.57 -10.46 33.78
CA ALA A 428 -17.41 -11.74 34.44
C ALA A 428 -16.44 -12.62 33.64
N LEU A 429 -15.41 -13.11 34.29
CA LEU A 429 -14.49 -14.06 33.72
C LEU A 429 -14.88 -15.48 34.18
N SER A 430 -14.81 -16.43 33.28
CA SER A 430 -14.97 -17.86 33.54
C SER A 430 -14.00 -18.67 32.72
N THR A 431 -13.76 -19.91 33.13
CA THR A 431 -12.90 -20.84 32.41
C THR A 431 -13.59 -22.16 32.15
N SER A 432 -13.27 -22.83 31.05
CA SER A 432 -13.78 -24.18 30.76
C SER A 432 -13.32 -25.22 31.77
N ASN A 433 -12.16 -25.01 32.40
CA ASN A 433 -11.52 -25.96 33.32
C ASN A 433 -10.84 -25.20 34.46
N ALA A 434 -11.04 -25.67 35.69
CA ALA A 434 -10.33 -25.12 36.85
C ALA A 434 -8.87 -25.58 36.92
N SER A 435 -8.56 -26.75 36.29
CA SER A 435 -7.19 -27.25 36.12
C SER A 435 -7.06 -27.94 34.76
N VAL A 436 -5.84 -27.96 34.25
CA VAL A 436 -5.46 -28.58 32.98
C VAL A 436 -4.08 -29.22 33.14
N ASN A 437 -3.85 -30.34 32.47
CA ASN A 437 -2.52 -30.93 32.36
C ASN A 437 -1.74 -30.28 31.20
N GLU A 438 -0.42 -30.31 31.26
CA GLU A 438 0.43 -29.98 30.12
C GLU A 438 -0.03 -30.73 28.87
N GLY A 439 0.12 -30.10 27.68
CA GLY A 439 -0.45 -30.59 26.42
C GLY A 439 -1.94 -30.41 26.27
N GLY A 440 -2.65 -29.98 27.32
CA GLY A 440 -4.09 -29.72 27.29
C GLY A 440 -4.45 -28.32 26.84
N GLN A 441 -5.76 -28.08 26.71
CA GLN A 441 -6.30 -26.77 26.35
C GLN A 441 -7.40 -26.35 27.33
N PHE A 442 -7.52 -25.03 27.51
CA PHE A 442 -8.65 -24.45 28.22
C PHE A 442 -9.03 -23.12 27.57
N THR A 443 -10.28 -22.71 27.77
CA THR A 443 -10.81 -21.46 27.22
C THR A 443 -11.21 -20.54 28.37
N VAL A 444 -10.76 -19.29 28.29
CA VAL A 444 -11.23 -18.22 29.17
C VAL A 444 -12.29 -17.42 28.42
N THR A 445 -13.46 -17.28 29.03
CA THR A 445 -14.61 -16.53 28.52
C THR A 445 -14.80 -15.28 29.35
N LEU A 446 -14.81 -14.13 28.68
CA LEU A 446 -15.26 -12.87 29.27
C LEU A 446 -16.69 -12.61 28.84
N THR A 447 -17.61 -12.51 29.81
CA THR A 447 -18.99 -12.11 29.61
C THR A 447 -19.17 -10.69 30.12
N THR A 448 -19.85 -9.85 29.35
CA THR A 448 -20.06 -8.46 29.68
C THR A 448 -21.52 -8.06 29.51
N THR A 449 -21.96 -7.04 30.24
CA THR A 449 -23.23 -6.34 29.98
C THR A 449 -22.93 -4.85 29.82
N ASN A 450 -23.71 -4.19 28.99
CA ASN A 450 -23.56 -2.77 28.69
C ASN A 450 -22.18 -2.40 28.11
N ILE A 451 -21.54 -3.33 27.43
CA ILE A 451 -20.32 -3.15 26.65
C ILE A 451 -20.69 -3.29 25.17
N THR A 452 -20.23 -2.32 24.38
CA THR A 452 -20.48 -2.30 22.93
C THR A 452 -19.69 -3.41 22.23
N ASP A 453 -20.32 -4.11 21.29
CA ASP A 453 -19.63 -5.05 20.41
C ASP A 453 -18.48 -4.35 19.67
N GLY A 454 -17.37 -5.05 19.50
CA GLY A 454 -16.13 -4.52 18.97
C GLY A 454 -15.24 -3.84 20.01
N THR A 455 -15.72 -3.68 21.28
CA THR A 455 -14.84 -3.20 22.36
C THR A 455 -13.73 -4.18 22.62
N ILE A 456 -12.48 -3.69 22.63
CA ILE A 456 -11.29 -4.47 22.93
C ILE A 456 -10.95 -4.27 24.41
N ILE A 457 -10.86 -5.36 25.15
CA ILE A 457 -10.48 -5.39 26.56
C ILE A 457 -9.17 -6.13 26.69
N PRO A 458 -8.05 -5.40 26.96
CA PRO A 458 -6.75 -6.01 27.08
C PRO A 458 -6.61 -6.80 28.37
N TYR A 459 -5.86 -7.89 28.31
CA TYR A 459 -5.50 -8.71 29.45
C TYR A 459 -4.00 -8.97 29.53
N THR A 460 -3.55 -9.29 30.73
CA THR A 460 -2.19 -9.74 31.03
C THR A 460 -2.24 -11.07 31.77
N ILE A 461 -1.32 -11.96 31.47
CA ILE A 461 -1.15 -13.26 32.09
C ILE A 461 0.07 -13.23 32.99
N THR A 462 -0.04 -13.78 34.20
CA THR A 462 1.05 -13.95 35.16
C THR A 462 1.00 -15.32 35.77
N GLY A 463 2.05 -15.73 36.48
CA GLY A 463 2.14 -17.01 37.17
C GLY A 463 2.53 -18.18 36.29
N VAL A 464 2.79 -17.94 35.01
CA VAL A 464 3.36 -18.83 34.01
C VAL A 464 4.28 -18.05 33.09
N THR A 465 5.12 -18.73 32.33
CA THR A 465 5.99 -18.12 31.31
C THR A 465 5.39 -18.30 29.90
N SER A 466 5.97 -17.66 28.89
CA SER A 466 5.56 -17.87 27.51
C SER A 466 5.92 -19.29 26.99
N ALA A 467 6.85 -19.97 27.63
CA ALA A 467 7.21 -21.32 27.28
C ALA A 467 6.08 -22.33 27.65
N ASP A 468 5.40 -22.09 28.76
CA ASP A 468 4.34 -22.96 29.26
C ASP A 468 3.06 -22.84 28.43
N LEU A 469 2.97 -21.83 27.58
CA LEU A 469 1.83 -21.62 26.67
C LEU A 469 2.32 -21.71 25.22
N SER A 470 2.01 -22.77 24.55
CA SER A 470 2.54 -23.27 23.25
C SER A 470 2.68 -22.27 22.09
N SER A 471 2.38 -21.00 22.25
CA SER A 471 2.59 -19.91 21.30
C SER A 471 2.01 -18.59 21.80
N ALA A 472 1.54 -18.53 23.04
CA ALA A 472 0.80 -17.37 23.47
C ALA A 472 1.72 -16.29 24.03
N SER A 473 1.51 -15.07 23.58
CA SER A 473 1.95 -13.88 24.30
C SER A 473 1.28 -13.85 25.67
N LEU A 474 2.04 -13.43 26.70
CA LEU A 474 1.49 -13.19 28.03
C LEU A 474 0.56 -11.96 28.12
N THR A 475 0.29 -11.34 27.00
CA THR A 475 -0.68 -10.24 26.85
C THR A 475 -1.53 -10.49 25.61
N GLY A 476 -2.79 -10.04 25.66
CA GLY A 476 -3.72 -10.15 24.56
C GLY A 476 -4.97 -9.32 24.76
N ASN A 477 -5.96 -9.57 23.92
CA ASN A 477 -7.20 -8.78 23.91
C ASN A 477 -8.42 -9.68 23.79
N PHE A 478 -9.49 -9.35 24.53
CA PHE A 478 -10.83 -9.81 24.25
C PHE A 478 -11.54 -8.80 23.34
N THR A 479 -12.08 -9.24 22.22
CA THR A 479 -12.98 -8.43 21.38
C THR A 479 -14.42 -8.85 21.66
N ILE A 480 -15.21 -7.99 22.24
CA ILE A 480 -16.59 -8.31 22.64
C ILE A 480 -17.50 -8.37 21.42
N ILE A 481 -18.25 -9.48 21.31
CA ILE A 481 -19.29 -9.69 20.30
C ILE A 481 -20.51 -10.26 21.02
N SER A 482 -21.65 -9.58 20.92
CA SER A 482 -22.89 -9.95 21.59
C SER A 482 -22.72 -10.16 23.11
N GLY A 483 -21.93 -9.27 23.72
CA GLY A 483 -21.68 -9.28 25.16
C GLY A 483 -20.72 -10.37 25.65
N SER A 484 -19.99 -11.04 24.77
CA SER A 484 -19.03 -12.09 25.15
C SER A 484 -17.79 -12.10 24.26
N ALA A 485 -16.70 -12.62 24.80
CA ALA A 485 -15.49 -12.93 24.05
C ALA A 485 -14.78 -14.15 24.67
N THR A 486 -14.07 -14.93 23.85
CA THR A 486 -13.35 -16.11 24.30
C THR A 486 -11.92 -16.11 23.77
N VAL A 487 -11.01 -16.62 24.57
CA VAL A 487 -9.62 -16.92 24.17
C VAL A 487 -9.27 -18.32 24.64
N THR A 488 -8.74 -19.12 23.74
CA THR A 488 -8.30 -20.50 24.06
C THR A 488 -6.79 -20.51 24.21
N PHE A 489 -6.32 -21.13 25.26
CA PHE A 489 -4.92 -21.33 25.57
C PHE A 489 -4.58 -22.81 25.44
N THR A 490 -3.43 -23.10 24.83
CA THR A 490 -2.85 -24.45 24.77
C THR A 490 -1.64 -24.44 25.69
N VAL A 491 -1.63 -25.34 26.66
CA VAL A 491 -0.47 -25.52 27.55
C VAL A 491 0.56 -26.35 26.81
N ALA A 492 1.81 -25.95 26.87
CA ALA A 492 2.90 -26.72 26.30
C ALA A 492 3.05 -28.05 27.04
N ALA A 493 3.34 -29.11 26.30
CA ALA A 493 3.87 -30.32 26.89
C ALA A 493 5.38 -30.26 26.72
N ASP A 494 6.11 -30.11 27.81
CA ASP A 494 7.56 -30.08 27.74
C ASP A 494 8.21 -31.17 28.64
N ALA A 495 9.50 -31.13 28.82
CA ALA A 495 10.26 -32.11 29.54
C ALA A 495 10.76 -31.61 30.88
N THR A 496 10.44 -30.43 31.22
CA THR A 496 10.94 -29.79 32.43
C THR A 496 9.98 -30.08 33.58
N THR A 497 10.47 -30.64 34.64
CA THR A 497 9.67 -30.81 35.85
C THR A 497 9.68 -29.48 36.60
N GLU A 498 8.61 -28.73 36.45
CA GLU A 498 8.46 -27.36 37.01
C GLU A 498 7.56 -27.34 38.26
N GLY A 499 6.77 -28.38 38.41
CA GLY A 499 5.75 -28.49 39.42
C GLY A 499 4.43 -27.81 38.99
N THR A 500 3.49 -27.82 39.91
CA THR A 500 2.16 -27.24 39.62
C THR A 500 2.24 -25.71 39.55
N GLU A 501 1.77 -25.12 38.47
CA GLU A 501 1.76 -23.69 38.24
C GLU A 501 0.34 -23.08 38.28
N THR A 502 0.25 -21.78 38.42
CA THR A 502 -1.03 -21.08 38.44
C THR A 502 -1.07 -20.02 37.33
N PHE A 503 -1.69 -20.32 36.23
CA PHE A 503 -2.07 -19.33 35.22
C PHE A 503 -3.05 -18.33 35.85
N LEU A 504 -2.76 -17.02 35.77
CA LEU A 504 -3.62 -15.94 36.25
C LEU A 504 -3.78 -14.90 35.13
N LEU A 505 -4.97 -14.84 34.55
CA LEU A 505 -5.35 -13.80 33.60
C LEU A 505 -6.02 -12.64 34.36
N SER A 506 -5.55 -11.43 34.12
CA SER A 506 -6.07 -10.18 34.70
C SER A 506 -6.50 -9.23 33.57
N LEU A 507 -7.69 -8.65 33.66
CA LEU A 507 -8.10 -7.58 32.75
C LEU A 507 -7.38 -6.30 33.10
N ASN A 508 -6.71 -5.69 32.11
CA ASN A 508 -5.95 -4.46 32.34
C ASN A 508 -6.88 -3.31 32.76
N SER A 509 -6.48 -2.57 33.75
CA SER A 509 -7.26 -1.45 34.33
C SER A 509 -8.63 -1.82 34.95
N LEU A 510 -8.90 -3.13 35.09
CA LEU A 510 -10.13 -3.65 35.73
C LEU A 510 -9.75 -4.69 36.79
N SER A 511 -10.46 -4.70 37.91
CA SER A 511 -10.17 -5.62 39.05
C SER A 511 -10.78 -7.02 38.84
N TYR A 512 -10.69 -7.58 37.64
CA TYR A 512 -11.22 -8.91 37.34
C TYR A 512 -10.08 -9.85 36.93
N THR A 513 -10.06 -11.00 37.60
CA THR A 513 -9.04 -12.05 37.37
C THR A 513 -9.67 -13.41 37.23
N GLN A 514 -9.00 -14.32 36.49
CA GLN A 514 -9.36 -15.72 36.36
C GLN A 514 -8.11 -16.58 36.44
N SER A 515 -8.13 -17.58 37.32
CA SER A 515 -7.01 -18.51 37.47
C SER A 515 -7.35 -19.91 36.92
N VAL A 516 -6.32 -20.62 36.46
CA VAL A 516 -6.34 -22.03 36.08
C VAL A 516 -5.06 -22.68 36.61
N THR A 517 -5.19 -23.83 37.24
CA THR A 517 -4.05 -24.63 37.68
C THR A 517 -3.52 -25.46 36.52
N ILE A 518 -2.22 -25.36 36.23
CA ILE A 518 -1.51 -26.20 35.28
C ILE A 518 -0.81 -27.30 36.07
N ASN A 519 -1.17 -28.56 35.81
CA ASN A 519 -0.51 -29.70 36.44
C ASN A 519 0.68 -30.12 35.58
N ASP A 520 1.85 -30.17 36.17
CA ASP A 520 3.04 -30.75 35.60
C ASP A 520 2.82 -32.27 35.35
N THR A 521 2.89 -32.65 34.10
CA THR A 521 2.77 -34.05 33.65
C THR A 521 4.00 -34.47 32.86
N SER A 522 5.13 -33.77 33.11
CA SER A 522 6.37 -33.94 32.36
C SER A 522 6.77 -35.40 32.22
N LEU A 523 6.75 -35.86 31.00
CA LEU A 523 7.49 -37.04 30.61
C LEU A 523 8.79 -36.50 29.96
N THR A 524 9.96 -36.94 30.44
CA THR A 524 11.22 -36.56 29.82
C THR A 524 11.12 -36.72 28.31
N PRO A 525 11.11 -35.64 27.51
CA PRO A 525 11.01 -35.81 26.07
C PRO A 525 12.19 -36.59 25.55
N ALA A 526 11.97 -37.34 24.52
CA ALA A 526 13.08 -37.81 23.70
C ALA A 526 13.91 -36.59 23.25
N ALA A 527 15.16 -36.58 23.54
CA ALA A 527 16.04 -35.45 23.23
C ALA A 527 15.92 -35.12 21.74
N SER A 528 15.69 -33.86 21.44
CA SER A 528 15.47 -33.40 20.07
C SER A 528 16.61 -33.77 19.14
N PRO A 529 16.39 -34.19 17.92
CA PRO A 529 17.41 -34.46 16.95
C PRO A 529 18.22 -33.21 16.62
N THR A 530 19.53 -33.35 16.56
CA THR A 530 20.42 -32.31 16.06
C THR A 530 21.11 -32.75 14.79
N TYR A 531 21.48 -31.78 13.96
CA TYR A 531 22.08 -32.00 12.65
C TYR A 531 23.22 -31.02 12.44
N ALA A 532 24.35 -31.50 11.91
CA ALA A 532 25.43 -30.66 11.44
C ALA A 532 25.98 -31.23 10.13
N VAL A 533 26.41 -30.33 9.24
CA VAL A 533 27.02 -30.71 7.97
C VAL A 533 28.28 -29.89 7.74
N ALA A 534 29.35 -30.55 7.33
CA ALA A 534 30.63 -29.93 7.04
C ALA A 534 31.23 -30.43 5.72
N PRO A 535 31.76 -29.53 4.88
CA PRO A 535 32.48 -29.91 3.69
C PRO A 535 33.88 -30.44 4.06
N ALA A 536 34.44 -31.36 3.28
CA ALA A 536 35.79 -31.87 3.45
C ALA A 536 36.88 -30.82 3.12
N SER A 537 36.54 -29.79 2.36
CA SER A 537 37.39 -28.64 1.99
C SER A 537 36.58 -27.37 1.91
N ALA A 538 37.19 -26.22 2.17
CA ALA A 538 36.59 -24.92 2.00
C ALA A 538 36.54 -24.47 0.52
N SER A 539 37.15 -25.21 -0.39
CA SER A 539 37.14 -24.95 -1.82
C SER A 539 37.15 -26.24 -2.63
N VAL A 540 36.64 -26.18 -3.84
CA VAL A 540 36.65 -27.26 -4.85
C VAL A 540 36.77 -26.64 -6.23
N ASN A 541 37.49 -27.24 -7.13
CA ASN A 541 37.53 -26.82 -8.52
C ASN A 541 36.34 -27.43 -9.28
N GLU A 542 35.91 -26.77 -10.32
CA GLU A 542 34.95 -27.31 -11.28
C GLU A 542 35.37 -28.71 -11.76
N GLY A 543 34.40 -29.58 -12.00
CA GLY A 543 34.62 -30.97 -12.39
C GLY A 543 35.14 -31.89 -11.28
N SER A 544 35.46 -31.36 -10.10
CA SER A 544 36.01 -32.16 -8.99
C SER A 544 34.92 -32.45 -7.95
N ALA A 545 34.89 -33.68 -7.43
CA ALA A 545 33.91 -34.04 -6.40
C ALA A 545 34.35 -33.56 -5.02
N LEU A 546 33.46 -32.95 -4.26
CA LEU A 546 33.63 -32.58 -2.86
C LEU A 546 32.71 -33.41 -1.97
N ALA A 547 33.30 -34.06 -0.98
CA ALA A 547 32.53 -34.80 0.02
C ALA A 547 32.07 -33.91 1.15
N PHE A 548 30.90 -34.22 1.70
CA PHE A 548 30.33 -33.63 2.91
C PHE A 548 30.10 -34.71 3.95
N SER A 549 30.46 -34.41 5.18
CA SER A 549 30.13 -35.23 6.35
C SER A 549 28.93 -34.63 7.09
N VAL A 550 27.98 -35.46 7.47
CA VAL A 550 26.84 -35.11 8.29
C VAL A 550 26.95 -35.85 9.61
N THR A 551 26.78 -35.11 10.71
CA THR A 551 26.66 -35.67 12.05
C THR A 551 25.33 -35.36 12.65
N THR A 552 24.75 -36.29 13.38
CA THR A 552 23.45 -36.13 14.01
C THR A 552 23.50 -36.63 15.45
N THR A 553 22.52 -36.20 16.25
CA THR A 553 22.24 -36.84 17.55
C THR A 553 20.73 -37.09 17.61
N ASN A 554 20.34 -38.16 18.27
CA ASN A 554 18.94 -38.57 18.43
C ASN A 554 18.18 -38.76 17.10
N VAL A 555 18.89 -39.16 16.07
CA VAL A 555 18.31 -39.55 14.76
C VAL A 555 18.44 -41.07 14.64
N THR A 556 17.31 -41.74 14.39
CA THR A 556 17.26 -43.19 14.24
C THR A 556 18.09 -43.66 13.04
N ASP A 557 18.87 -44.73 13.20
CA ASP A 557 19.60 -45.36 12.10
C ASP A 557 18.63 -45.73 10.95
N ALA A 558 19.13 -45.65 9.74
CA ALA A 558 18.39 -45.75 8.48
C ALA A 558 17.41 -44.60 8.17
N THR A 559 17.33 -43.55 9.00
CA THR A 559 16.62 -42.33 8.62
C THR A 559 17.23 -41.74 7.35
N THR A 560 16.38 -41.54 6.33
CA THR A 560 16.80 -40.91 5.10
C THR A 560 16.74 -39.38 5.26
N LEU A 561 17.88 -38.73 5.04
CA LEU A 561 17.99 -37.28 4.92
C LEU A 561 18.25 -36.90 3.45
N TYR A 562 17.91 -35.68 3.13
CA TYR A 562 18.05 -35.12 1.78
C TYR A 562 19.00 -33.94 1.82
N TRP A 563 19.71 -33.75 0.72
CA TRP A 563 20.57 -32.59 0.56
C TRP A 563 20.22 -31.79 -0.69
N THR A 564 20.47 -30.49 -0.63
CA THR A 564 20.36 -29.57 -1.76
C THR A 564 21.54 -28.61 -1.74
N VAL A 565 21.94 -28.09 -2.90
CA VAL A 565 22.93 -27.00 -3.02
C VAL A 565 22.23 -25.68 -3.29
N THR A 566 22.82 -24.55 -2.86
CA THR A 566 22.21 -23.21 -2.99
C THR A 566 22.48 -22.55 -4.34
N SER A 567 23.53 -22.91 -5.05
CA SER A 567 23.89 -22.37 -6.36
C SER A 567 23.56 -23.43 -7.42
N ALA A 568 22.35 -23.37 -7.97
CA ALA A 568 21.83 -24.45 -8.83
C ALA A 568 22.38 -24.41 -10.27
N GLY A 569 22.93 -23.27 -10.70
CA GLY A 569 23.48 -23.09 -12.06
C GLY A 569 24.76 -23.90 -12.30
N ASP A 570 25.55 -24.04 -11.25
CA ASP A 570 26.92 -24.62 -11.33
C ASP A 570 26.95 -26.13 -11.11
N PHE A 571 25.79 -26.76 -10.98
CA PHE A 571 25.69 -28.18 -10.69
C PHE A 571 24.71 -28.90 -11.61
N SER A 572 25.15 -29.99 -12.23
CA SER A 572 24.25 -30.89 -12.96
C SER A 572 23.33 -31.71 -12.02
N THR A 573 23.76 -31.89 -10.78
CA THR A 573 22.96 -32.55 -9.72
C THR A 573 22.92 -31.66 -8.51
N THR A 574 21.74 -31.08 -8.25
CA THR A 574 21.52 -30.07 -7.20
C THR A 574 20.92 -30.63 -5.91
N SER A 575 20.58 -31.91 -5.88
CA SER A 575 19.96 -32.58 -4.73
C SER A 575 20.14 -34.09 -4.75
N GLY A 576 19.99 -34.71 -3.58
CA GLY A 576 20.04 -36.16 -3.43
C GLY A 576 19.60 -36.58 -2.02
N SER A 577 19.85 -37.84 -1.68
CA SER A 577 19.54 -38.38 -0.38
C SER A 577 20.63 -39.34 0.10
N PHE A 578 20.71 -39.54 1.42
CA PHE A 578 21.58 -40.52 2.09
C PHE A 578 20.87 -41.01 3.37
N ALA A 579 21.30 -42.15 3.89
CA ALA A 579 20.79 -42.68 5.14
C ALA A 579 21.78 -42.42 6.28
N ILE A 580 21.27 -42.18 7.49
CA ILE A 580 22.05 -42.07 8.71
C ILE A 580 22.40 -43.46 9.25
N SER A 581 23.62 -43.65 9.66
CA SER A 581 24.08 -44.83 10.39
C SER A 581 25.02 -44.41 11.50
N SER A 582 24.78 -44.86 12.72
CA SER A 582 25.56 -44.50 13.92
C SER A 582 25.74 -42.97 14.06
N ASN A 583 24.67 -42.21 13.88
CA ASN A 583 24.65 -40.76 13.92
C ASN A 583 25.53 -40.06 12.88
N ALA A 584 25.85 -40.70 11.77
CA ALA A 584 26.67 -40.17 10.70
C ALA A 584 26.08 -40.46 9.31
N GLY A 585 26.39 -39.62 8.35
CA GLY A 585 26.08 -39.79 6.93
C GLY A 585 27.05 -39.01 6.05
N THR A 586 27.14 -39.38 4.80
CA THR A 586 27.98 -38.66 3.81
C THR A 586 27.30 -38.55 2.46
N PHE A 587 27.63 -37.50 1.73
CA PHE A 587 27.27 -37.34 0.33
C PHE A 587 28.37 -36.54 -0.39
N SER A 588 28.33 -36.49 -1.69
CA SER A 588 29.27 -35.69 -2.50
C SER A 588 28.52 -34.88 -3.52
N VAL A 589 29.05 -33.70 -3.85
CA VAL A 589 28.60 -32.85 -4.94
C VAL A 589 29.75 -32.53 -5.87
N THR A 590 29.48 -32.33 -7.14
CA THR A 590 30.49 -32.01 -8.14
C THR A 590 30.00 -30.78 -8.93
N PRO A 591 30.68 -29.63 -8.79
CA PRO A 591 30.41 -28.50 -9.66
C PRO A 591 30.67 -28.90 -11.11
N THR A 592 29.84 -28.38 -12.02
CA THR A 592 29.95 -28.66 -13.46
C THR A 592 31.19 -27.94 -14.01
N ALA A 593 32.03 -28.67 -14.73
CA ALA A 593 33.09 -28.03 -15.53
C ALA A 593 32.50 -27.51 -16.81
N ASP A 594 32.65 -26.23 -17.08
CA ASP A 594 32.24 -25.61 -18.34
C ASP A 594 33.34 -24.74 -18.96
N GLU A 595 33.06 -24.00 -19.99
CA GLU A 595 34.06 -23.15 -20.70
C GLU A 595 33.81 -21.65 -20.42
N THR A 596 32.98 -21.30 -19.42
CA THR A 596 32.64 -19.92 -19.10
C THR A 596 33.52 -19.42 -17.98
N THR A 597 34.18 -18.30 -18.14
CA THR A 597 34.94 -17.66 -17.05
C THR A 597 33.99 -16.84 -16.20
N GLU A 598 33.60 -17.34 -15.06
CA GLU A 598 32.62 -16.73 -14.14
C GLU A 598 33.28 -16.12 -12.91
N GLY A 599 34.53 -16.50 -12.64
CA GLY A 599 35.25 -16.15 -11.43
C GLY A 599 34.93 -17.10 -10.28
N ALA A 600 35.55 -16.88 -9.13
CA ALA A 600 35.31 -17.74 -7.96
C ALA A 600 33.90 -17.49 -7.39
N GLU A 601 33.11 -18.53 -7.33
CA GLU A 601 31.76 -18.53 -6.77
C GLU A 601 31.67 -19.26 -5.44
N THR A 602 30.53 -19.19 -4.75
CA THR A 602 30.35 -19.90 -3.50
C THR A 602 29.00 -20.58 -3.42
N PHE A 603 28.96 -21.75 -2.82
CA PHE A 603 27.74 -22.45 -2.51
C PHE A 603 27.72 -22.98 -1.07
N THR A 604 26.56 -23.38 -0.58
CA THR A 604 26.36 -24.13 0.63
C THR A 604 25.54 -25.38 0.37
N ALA A 605 25.78 -26.44 1.12
CA ALA A 605 24.93 -27.62 1.13
C ALA A 605 23.95 -27.54 2.30
N GLN A 606 22.68 -27.81 2.05
CA GLN A 606 21.61 -27.83 3.03
C GLN A 606 21.14 -29.26 3.26
N ILE A 607 20.96 -29.64 4.50
CA ILE A 607 20.38 -30.92 4.90
C ILE A 607 18.88 -30.68 5.19
N ARG A 608 18.05 -31.55 4.67
CA ARG A 608 16.59 -31.47 4.76
C ARG A 608 15.97 -32.78 5.25
N THR A 609 14.83 -32.67 5.90
CA THR A 609 14.02 -33.81 6.31
C THR A 609 12.87 -34.05 5.33
N VAL A 610 12.35 -35.26 5.28
CA VAL A 610 11.15 -35.68 4.53
C VAL A 610 11.33 -35.72 3.00
N SER A 611 11.93 -34.69 2.40
CA SER A 611 12.18 -34.59 0.96
C SER A 611 13.19 -33.52 0.64
N THR A 612 13.61 -33.40 -0.63
CA THR A 612 14.48 -32.32 -1.12
C THR A 612 13.84 -30.91 -1.04
N SER A 613 12.52 -30.81 -0.84
CA SER A 613 11.78 -29.57 -0.56
C SER A 613 11.38 -29.42 0.92
N GLY A 614 11.77 -30.36 1.76
CA GLY A 614 11.46 -30.36 3.20
C GLY A 614 12.22 -29.29 3.98
N SER A 615 11.94 -29.20 5.28
CA SER A 615 12.59 -28.21 6.17
C SER A 615 14.11 -28.38 6.20
N VAL A 616 14.83 -27.26 6.12
CA VAL A 616 16.28 -27.22 6.30
C VAL A 616 16.60 -27.41 7.78
N VAL A 617 17.41 -28.41 8.11
CA VAL A 617 17.82 -28.73 9.48
C VAL A 617 19.32 -28.48 9.75
N ALA A 618 20.12 -28.36 8.70
CA ALA A 618 21.51 -27.89 8.79
C ALA A 618 21.94 -27.23 7.47
N THR A 619 22.88 -26.30 7.56
CA THR A 619 23.52 -25.66 6.39
C THR A 619 25.03 -25.69 6.62
N SER A 620 25.81 -26.08 5.62
CA SER A 620 27.27 -26.10 5.70
C SER A 620 27.87 -24.70 5.74
N SER A 621 29.12 -24.57 6.12
CA SER A 621 29.91 -23.39 5.74
C SER A 621 29.93 -23.25 4.20
N ALA A 622 30.12 -22.01 3.75
CA ALA A 622 30.29 -21.73 2.34
C ALA A 622 31.54 -22.40 1.78
N VAL A 623 31.45 -22.95 0.59
CA VAL A 623 32.54 -23.56 -0.18
C VAL A 623 32.73 -22.70 -1.42
N THR A 624 33.98 -22.36 -1.73
CA THR A 624 34.35 -21.64 -2.96
C THR A 624 34.53 -22.63 -4.11
N ILE A 625 33.86 -22.40 -5.21
CA ILE A 625 34.14 -23.06 -6.50
C ILE A 625 35.28 -22.29 -7.16
N GLY A 626 36.39 -22.96 -7.42
CA GLY A 626 37.49 -22.39 -8.19
C GLY A 626 37.18 -22.53 -9.66
N ASP A 627 36.97 -21.40 -10.33
CA ASP A 627 36.83 -21.33 -11.79
C ASP A 627 38.13 -21.83 -12.44
N THR A 628 37.99 -22.88 -13.21
CA THR A 628 39.09 -23.48 -13.99
C THR A 628 38.91 -23.26 -15.49
N SER A 629 37.87 -22.51 -15.86
CA SER A 629 37.52 -22.18 -17.23
C SER A 629 38.38 -21.05 -17.77
N LEU A 630 38.83 -21.21 -18.96
CA LEU A 630 39.58 -20.19 -19.69
C LEU A 630 38.74 -19.64 -20.82
N THR A 631 37.67 -18.90 -20.49
CA THR A 631 36.99 -18.13 -21.54
C THR A 631 37.82 -16.89 -21.83
N PRO A 632 38.27 -16.65 -23.07
CA PRO A 632 38.91 -15.39 -23.45
C PRO A 632 37.89 -14.24 -23.24
N SER A 633 38.18 -13.31 -22.34
CA SER A 633 37.34 -12.13 -22.21
C SER A 633 37.55 -11.21 -23.42
N PHE A 634 36.51 -10.90 -24.14
CA PHE A 634 36.53 -9.94 -25.25
C PHE A 634 35.36 -8.95 -25.12
N ASP A 635 35.61 -7.73 -25.60
CA ASP A 635 34.56 -6.70 -25.73
C ASP A 635 33.85 -6.92 -27.10
N ALA A 636 32.58 -7.32 -27.04
CA ALA A 636 31.79 -7.64 -28.24
C ALA A 636 31.17 -6.36 -28.82
N ARG A 637 31.35 -6.18 -30.14
CA ARG A 637 30.78 -5.08 -30.93
C ARG A 637 29.97 -5.63 -32.07
N THR A 638 28.69 -5.32 -32.17
CA THR A 638 27.88 -5.70 -33.32
C THR A 638 28.25 -4.82 -34.50
N VAL A 639 28.32 -5.41 -35.69
CA VAL A 639 28.58 -4.70 -36.94
C VAL A 639 27.41 -4.89 -37.91
N THR A 640 26.94 -3.78 -38.45
CA THR A 640 25.95 -3.80 -39.52
C THR A 640 26.38 -2.91 -40.67
N VAL A 641 25.84 -3.19 -41.86
CA VAL A 641 26.09 -2.37 -43.05
C VAL A 641 24.80 -1.75 -43.56
N ALA A 642 24.83 -0.44 -43.71
CA ALA A 642 23.69 0.30 -44.24
C ALA A 642 24.18 1.47 -45.10
N SER A 643 23.27 2.08 -45.85
CA SER A 643 23.58 3.29 -46.64
C SER A 643 23.87 4.46 -45.70
N GLY A 644 24.98 5.13 -45.92
CA GLY A 644 25.41 6.28 -45.12
C GLY A 644 26.41 7.14 -45.86
N THR A 645 26.85 8.24 -45.28
CA THR A 645 27.85 9.15 -45.83
C THR A 645 28.99 9.34 -44.83
N ASN A 646 30.22 9.09 -45.26
CA ASN A 646 31.43 9.37 -44.49
C ASN A 646 32.42 10.21 -45.37
N PRO A 647 33.64 10.48 -44.98
CA PRO A 647 34.61 11.27 -45.77
C PRO A 647 34.91 10.68 -47.15
N TYR A 648 34.61 9.42 -47.39
CA TYR A 648 34.79 8.74 -48.69
C TYR A 648 33.54 8.77 -49.60
N GLY A 649 32.50 9.50 -49.19
CA GLY A 649 31.25 9.64 -49.96
C GLY A 649 30.10 8.80 -49.45
N THR A 650 28.99 8.80 -50.20
CA THR A 650 27.75 8.08 -49.89
C THR A 650 27.76 6.66 -50.44
N GLY A 651 27.24 5.69 -49.71
CA GLY A 651 27.16 4.28 -50.07
C GLY A 651 27.09 3.40 -48.85
N ASN A 652 27.33 2.09 -49.04
CA ASN A 652 27.37 1.16 -47.90
C ASN A 652 28.49 1.54 -46.92
N LYS A 653 28.15 1.62 -45.65
CA LYS A 653 29.04 1.99 -44.54
C LYS A 653 28.85 1.05 -43.36
N TYR A 654 29.90 0.90 -42.56
CA TYR A 654 29.79 0.19 -41.31
C TYR A 654 29.14 1.04 -40.22
N TYR A 655 28.28 0.42 -39.45
CA TYR A 655 27.75 0.89 -38.18
C TYR A 655 28.22 -0.08 -37.13
N ILE A 656 28.88 0.43 -36.10
CA ILE A 656 29.44 -0.39 -35.03
C ILE A 656 28.59 -0.15 -33.77
N GLY A 657 28.01 -1.22 -33.23
CA GLY A 657 27.13 -1.13 -32.05
C GLY A 657 27.79 -0.41 -30.88
N GLU A 658 27.01 0.33 -30.12
CA GLU A 658 27.36 1.19 -29.01
C GLU A 658 28.18 2.46 -29.38
N VAL A 659 28.57 2.64 -30.64
CA VAL A 659 29.25 3.84 -31.08
C VAL A 659 28.38 4.58 -32.10
N ALA A 660 27.94 5.79 -31.76
CA ALA A 660 27.05 6.54 -32.63
C ALA A 660 27.78 7.04 -33.90
N GLY A 661 27.08 6.96 -35.06
CA GLY A 661 27.52 7.56 -36.31
C GLY A 661 27.80 6.54 -37.42
N VAL A 662 28.07 7.09 -38.58
CA VAL A 662 28.41 6.34 -39.82
C VAL A 662 29.91 6.17 -39.87
N SER A 663 30.39 4.95 -39.97
CA SER A 663 31.82 4.62 -39.89
C SER A 663 32.53 5.32 -38.73
N PRO A 664 32.08 5.10 -37.46
CA PRO A 664 32.54 5.87 -36.32
C PRO A 664 34.01 5.64 -36.00
N THR A 665 34.68 6.64 -35.46
CA THR A 665 36.01 6.45 -34.85
C THR A 665 35.87 5.59 -33.59
N LEU A 666 36.65 4.52 -33.50
CA LEU A 666 36.67 3.62 -32.35
C LEU A 666 37.85 3.97 -31.44
N LEU A 667 37.61 3.93 -30.12
CA LEU A 667 38.65 3.97 -29.09
C LEU A 667 38.81 2.55 -28.56
N LEU A 668 39.95 1.92 -28.85
CA LEU A 668 40.29 0.60 -28.37
C LEU A 668 41.44 0.69 -27.37
N THR A 669 41.34 -0.05 -26.29
CA THR A 669 42.34 -0.07 -25.21
C THR A 669 43.37 -1.17 -25.45
N GLU A 670 44.66 -0.83 -25.35
CA GLU A 670 45.75 -1.82 -25.40
C GLU A 670 45.56 -2.94 -24.35
N GLY A 671 45.87 -4.16 -24.73
CA GLY A 671 45.71 -5.35 -23.89
C GLY A 671 44.29 -5.91 -23.82
N THR A 672 43.32 -5.25 -24.45
CA THR A 672 41.93 -5.72 -24.51
C THR A 672 41.66 -6.40 -25.86
N THR A 673 40.88 -7.47 -25.84
CA THR A 673 40.40 -8.15 -27.07
C THR A 673 39.01 -7.61 -27.42
N TYR A 674 38.87 -7.14 -28.67
CA TYR A 674 37.60 -6.68 -29.21
C TYR A 674 37.13 -7.59 -30.29
N ARG A 675 35.86 -8.04 -30.20
CA ARG A 675 35.24 -8.88 -31.21
C ARG A 675 34.16 -8.10 -31.95
N PHE A 676 34.36 -7.93 -33.27
CA PHE A 676 33.43 -7.28 -34.18
C PHE A 676 32.54 -8.36 -34.81
N ASP A 677 31.36 -8.55 -34.21
CA ASP A 677 30.40 -9.53 -34.67
C ASP A 677 29.81 -9.10 -36.00
N GLN A 678 30.04 -9.90 -37.03
CA GLN A 678 29.58 -9.72 -38.40
C GLN A 678 28.51 -10.73 -38.79
N SER A 679 27.81 -11.31 -37.82
CA SER A 679 26.75 -12.32 -38.07
C SER A 679 25.53 -11.73 -38.79
N ASP A 680 25.28 -10.42 -38.64
CA ASP A 680 24.14 -9.76 -39.30
C ASP A 680 24.26 -9.87 -40.82
N SER A 681 23.16 -10.23 -41.50
CA SER A 681 23.13 -10.49 -42.95
C SER A 681 23.51 -9.28 -43.79
N SER A 682 23.43 -8.06 -43.28
CA SER A 682 23.88 -6.84 -43.96
C SER A 682 25.39 -6.83 -44.22
N ASN A 683 26.18 -7.61 -43.46
CA ASN A 683 27.60 -7.77 -43.64
C ASN A 683 27.97 -8.73 -44.81
N ALA A 684 27.01 -9.34 -45.48
CA ALA A 684 27.32 -10.27 -46.58
C ALA A 684 28.22 -9.58 -47.62
N THR A 685 29.37 -10.18 -47.92
CA THR A 685 30.46 -9.62 -48.76
C THR A 685 31.21 -8.43 -48.17
N HIS A 686 30.99 -8.07 -46.92
CA HIS A 686 31.58 -6.90 -46.26
C HIS A 686 32.45 -7.30 -45.04
N GLN A 687 33.47 -8.12 -45.25
CA GLN A 687 34.41 -8.49 -44.17
C GLN A 687 35.14 -7.25 -43.68
N LEU A 688 35.05 -6.97 -42.36
CA LEU A 688 35.76 -5.90 -41.69
C LEU A 688 37.21 -6.30 -41.42
N LEU A 689 38.15 -5.49 -41.88
CA LEU A 689 39.58 -5.64 -41.67
C LEU A 689 40.21 -4.39 -41.11
N PHE A 690 41.44 -4.47 -40.63
CA PHE A 690 42.21 -3.36 -40.11
C PHE A 690 43.42 -3.05 -40.95
N SER A 691 43.87 -1.79 -40.99
CA SER A 691 45.08 -1.29 -41.67
C SER A 691 45.66 -0.11 -40.98
N THR A 692 46.93 0.13 -41.08
CA THR A 692 47.58 1.40 -40.70
C THR A 692 47.36 2.55 -41.68
N THR A 693 46.77 2.23 -42.85
CA THR A 693 46.49 3.20 -43.92
C THR A 693 44.97 3.42 -44.02
N ALA A 694 44.56 4.69 -44.10
CA ALA A 694 43.15 5.05 -44.29
C ALA A 694 42.55 4.35 -45.53
N ASN A 695 41.33 3.78 -45.42
CA ASN A 695 40.67 2.98 -46.43
C ASN A 695 41.43 1.67 -46.80
N GLY A 696 42.38 1.26 -45.97
CA GLY A 696 43.08 -0.04 -46.09
C GLY A 696 43.77 -0.27 -47.42
N THR A 697 43.56 -1.45 -48.02
CA THR A 697 44.13 -1.82 -49.33
C THR A 697 43.65 -0.92 -50.48
N TRP A 698 42.49 -0.32 -50.36
CA TRP A 698 41.99 0.68 -51.32
C TRP A 698 42.72 2.03 -51.25
N GLY A 699 43.33 2.32 -50.11
CA GLY A 699 44.22 3.46 -49.93
C GLY A 699 45.69 3.18 -50.22
N GLY A 700 46.01 1.98 -50.75
CA GLY A 700 47.38 1.53 -51.06
C GLY A 700 48.10 0.94 -49.83
N GLY A 701 47.41 0.70 -48.72
CA GLY A 701 47.97 0.05 -47.54
C GLY A 701 47.88 -1.47 -47.58
N ALA A 702 48.40 -2.11 -46.53
CA ALA A 702 48.28 -3.55 -46.30
C ALA A 702 47.30 -3.82 -45.13
N GLU A 703 46.77 -5.04 -45.10
CA GLU A 703 46.01 -5.51 -43.98
C GLU A 703 46.90 -5.60 -42.71
N TYR A 704 46.41 -5.08 -41.59
CA TYR A 704 47.02 -5.26 -40.29
C TYR A 704 46.53 -6.57 -39.68
N THR A 705 47.44 -7.48 -39.38
CA THR A 705 47.11 -8.85 -38.92
C THR A 705 47.60 -9.16 -37.53
N THR A 706 48.38 -8.25 -36.88
CA THR A 706 48.89 -8.50 -35.54
C THR A 706 47.75 -8.54 -34.52
N GLY A 707 47.55 -9.68 -33.88
CA GLY A 707 46.47 -9.92 -32.93
C GLY A 707 45.08 -10.02 -33.54
N VAL A 708 44.96 -10.10 -34.90
CA VAL A 708 43.68 -10.16 -35.60
C VAL A 708 43.33 -11.61 -35.95
N THR A 709 42.13 -12.02 -35.58
CA THR A 709 41.54 -13.31 -35.95
C THR A 709 40.22 -13.09 -36.71
N LYS A 710 40.00 -13.89 -37.75
CA LYS A 710 38.76 -13.83 -38.52
C LYS A 710 38.11 -15.21 -38.53
N VAL A 711 36.82 -15.24 -38.19
CA VAL A 711 36.04 -16.46 -38.12
C VAL A 711 34.77 -16.34 -38.93
N GLY A 712 34.45 -17.36 -39.69
CA GLY A 712 33.25 -17.42 -40.52
C GLY A 712 33.30 -16.51 -41.76
N THR A 713 32.17 -16.44 -42.45
CA THR A 713 31.96 -15.54 -43.61
C THR A 713 31.05 -14.40 -43.16
N ALA A 714 31.48 -13.16 -43.33
CA ALA A 714 30.68 -11.98 -42.95
C ALA A 714 29.26 -12.06 -43.54
N GLY A 715 28.28 -11.84 -42.69
CA GLY A 715 26.85 -12.01 -42.97
C GLY A 715 26.29 -13.38 -42.63
N SER A 716 27.10 -14.32 -42.12
CA SER A 716 26.66 -15.64 -41.67
C SER A 716 26.70 -15.75 -40.15
N ALA A 717 25.84 -16.54 -39.58
CA ALA A 717 25.79 -16.74 -38.12
C ALA A 717 27.15 -17.14 -37.54
N GLY A 718 27.59 -16.49 -36.49
CA GLY A 718 28.86 -16.72 -35.80
C GLY A 718 30.10 -16.13 -36.52
N ALA A 719 29.95 -15.34 -37.58
CA ALA A 719 31.06 -14.66 -38.26
C ALA A 719 31.50 -13.42 -37.45
N TYR A 720 32.84 -13.28 -37.29
CA TYR A 720 33.41 -12.10 -36.64
C TYR A 720 34.82 -11.80 -37.08
N THR A 721 35.25 -10.57 -36.89
CA THR A 721 36.66 -10.17 -36.87
C THR A 721 37.01 -9.77 -35.44
N GLU A 722 38.08 -10.35 -34.91
CA GLU A 722 38.56 -10.08 -33.56
C GLU A 722 39.95 -9.47 -33.61
N ILE A 723 40.22 -8.53 -32.72
CA ILE A 723 41.56 -7.97 -32.52
C ILE A 723 41.93 -7.95 -31.05
N ALA A 724 43.01 -8.64 -30.71
CA ALA A 724 43.70 -8.44 -29.44
C ALA A 724 44.64 -7.25 -29.60
N VAL A 725 44.30 -6.12 -29.01
CA VAL A 725 45.05 -4.86 -29.23
C VAL A 725 46.40 -4.97 -28.54
N ALA A 726 47.47 -5.05 -29.35
CA ALA A 726 48.81 -5.17 -28.83
C ALA A 726 49.27 -3.89 -28.08
N ALA A 727 50.20 -4.07 -27.12
CA ALA A 727 50.87 -2.92 -26.49
C ALA A 727 51.58 -2.08 -27.57
N SER A 728 51.37 -0.78 -27.59
CA SER A 728 51.88 0.14 -28.62
C SER A 728 51.35 -0.13 -30.02
N ALA A 729 50.10 -0.63 -30.15
CA ALA A 729 49.45 -0.73 -31.44
C ALA A 729 49.41 0.62 -32.17
N PRO A 730 49.67 0.66 -33.48
CA PRO A 730 49.59 1.92 -34.24
C PRO A 730 48.14 2.37 -34.36
N GLY A 731 47.92 3.61 -34.73
CA GLY A 731 46.58 4.07 -35.15
C GLY A 731 46.11 3.23 -36.30
N LEU A 732 44.94 2.61 -36.15
CA LEU A 732 44.36 1.70 -37.16
C LEU A 732 43.12 2.29 -37.78
N HIS A 733 42.90 1.97 -39.02
CA HIS A 733 41.66 2.18 -39.76
C HIS A 733 41.00 0.83 -40.01
N TYR A 734 39.70 0.74 -39.81
CA TYR A 734 38.96 -0.42 -40.26
C TYR A 734 38.36 -0.15 -41.63
N TYR A 735 38.29 -1.20 -42.47
CA TYR A 735 37.86 -1.07 -43.84
C TYR A 735 37.21 -2.37 -44.32
N CYS A 736 36.54 -2.33 -45.48
CA CYS A 736 35.99 -3.51 -46.12
C CYS A 736 36.96 -4.04 -47.19
N ILE A 737 37.24 -5.35 -47.16
CA ILE A 737 38.14 -5.97 -48.14
C ILE A 737 37.61 -5.82 -49.59
N ASN A 738 36.31 -5.91 -49.80
CA ASN A 738 35.70 -5.97 -51.14
C ASN A 738 35.20 -4.59 -51.63
N HIS A 739 35.05 -3.59 -50.76
CA HIS A 739 34.46 -2.31 -51.14
C HIS A 739 35.22 -1.14 -50.51
N SER A 740 35.57 -0.17 -51.39
CA SER A 740 36.25 1.05 -50.93
C SER A 740 35.34 1.97 -50.12
N GLY A 741 35.92 2.66 -49.12
CA GLY A 741 35.29 3.78 -48.42
C GLY A 741 34.17 3.36 -47.44
N MET A 742 34.10 2.13 -46.97
CA MET A 742 33.09 1.68 -46.03
C MET A 742 33.46 1.95 -44.55
N GLY A 743 34.76 2.04 -44.24
CA GLY A 743 35.27 2.12 -42.87
C GLY A 743 35.54 3.55 -42.36
N GLY A 744 36.23 3.64 -41.18
CA GLY A 744 36.63 4.85 -40.52
C GLY A 744 38.10 4.91 -40.11
#